data_6124bbe84e458dfeb8990dfdd16d24ca
#
_entry.id   6124bbe84e458dfeb8990dfdd16d24ca
#
_cell.length_a   1.000
_cell.length_b   1.000
_cell.length_c   1.000
_cell.angle_alpha   90.00
_cell.angle_beta   90.00
_cell.angle_gamma   90.00
#
_symmetry.space_group_name_H-M   'P 1'
#
loop_
_entity.id
_entity.type
_entity.pdbx_description
1 polymer ?
#
loop_
_entity_poly.entity_id
_entity_poly.type
_entity_poly.pdbx_seq_one_letter_code
_entity_poly.pdbx_strand_id
1 'polypeptide(L)'
;MSKPAVVCLTAGAVPVAQRIVGLLDGTLHSKAGRVPEAEVHFTETMAHLAALFREGTPIIGVCAAGILIRAVAPELKNKRTEPPVLAIAEDGSSVVPLLGGHHRANFLAQQITQELGGSAAVTTSGDLRFGIALDEPPDGLTLANPEDAKSFMAELLNGATLTMEGRHSWFGESQLPRHPHGSLRISVSERRWSGSTSHLVYHPRTLAIGVGCERGCDPDELWTLVDETLHWYHLAPESVAGVFSLEVKRDEQAVLALGMQLNRPVRFFDAATLDEQKARLLTPSKVVFREVGCHGVAEGAALAVVGPLGMLWVPKVRSARATCAIAVAPEPFEAEAFGVGQGQLFIVGLGPGTAEWRTPEARKALEAASDWVGYGLYLDLAADVRRDQKQHRFALGEETERVRYALNLAAEGRTVALISSGDPGIYAMATLVFELLEREAQPEWAPVAVSVVPGISAMHAAAARIGAPLGHDFCAISLSDLLTPTSVIKQRLHAAAQGDFVIALYNPVSRKRVALLVTARDILRHHRPPETPVVLARNLGRPDETLRVISLEELRPELIDMLTVVLIGSSQTRHLPSPDGAGWVYTPRGYARKSASGSGGDSSLTAAPKALPAHNATRRKHTARSVPQTRV
;
A
#
# COMPACT_ATOMS: atom_id res chain seq x y z
N MET A 1 -3.54 8.93 -9.58
CA MET A 1 -3.20 9.92 -8.53
C MET A 1 -3.92 9.57 -7.24
N SER A 2 -3.32 9.86 -6.06
CA SER A 2 -4.04 9.78 -4.79
C SER A 2 -5.24 10.72 -4.80
N LYS A 3 -6.35 10.32 -4.14
CA LYS A 3 -7.52 11.21 -3.99
C LYS A 3 -7.11 12.53 -3.35
N PRO A 4 -7.56 13.69 -3.87
CA PRO A 4 -7.23 14.98 -3.29
C PRO A 4 -7.77 15.13 -1.87
N ALA A 5 -6.98 15.70 -0.98
CA ALA A 5 -7.42 16.13 0.33
C ALA A 5 -8.00 17.56 0.24
N VAL A 6 -9.31 17.67 0.38
CA VAL A 6 -10.00 18.97 0.45
C VAL A 6 -10.06 19.39 1.91
N VAL A 7 -9.30 20.42 2.27
CA VAL A 7 -9.13 20.86 3.66
C VAL A 7 -9.94 22.12 3.91
N CYS A 8 -10.89 22.08 4.84
CA CYS A 8 -11.61 23.26 5.29
C CYS A 8 -11.43 23.50 6.80
N LEU A 9 -11.27 24.75 7.20
CA LEU A 9 -10.97 25.14 8.59
C LEU A 9 -12.17 25.80 9.30
N THR A 10 -13.19 26.16 8.57
CA THR A 10 -14.39 26.87 9.06
C THR A 10 -15.66 26.19 8.54
N ALA A 11 -16.75 26.32 9.26
CA ALA A 11 -18.06 25.84 8.81
C ALA A 11 -18.55 26.56 7.55
N GLY A 12 -18.19 27.85 7.36
CA GLY A 12 -18.53 28.62 6.18
C GLY A 12 -17.93 28.08 4.88
N ALA A 13 -16.76 27.41 4.97
CA ALA A 13 -16.08 26.82 3.83
C ALA A 13 -16.70 25.48 3.35
N VAL A 14 -17.56 24.85 4.15
CA VAL A 14 -18.12 23.51 3.87
C VAL A 14 -18.85 23.42 2.53
N PRO A 15 -19.74 24.37 2.15
CA PRO A 15 -20.46 24.26 0.88
C PRO A 15 -19.52 24.24 -0.34
N VAL A 16 -18.47 25.07 -0.31
CA VAL A 16 -17.45 25.11 -1.36
C VAL A 16 -16.62 23.82 -1.35
N ALA A 17 -16.17 23.38 -0.17
CA ALA A 17 -15.38 22.18 -0.01
C ALA A 17 -16.12 20.92 -0.50
N GLN A 18 -17.42 20.78 -0.19
CA GLN A 18 -18.23 19.63 -0.64
C GLN A 18 -18.42 19.59 -2.16
N ARG A 19 -18.60 20.74 -2.82
CA ARG A 19 -18.64 20.79 -4.30
C ARG A 19 -17.33 20.29 -4.92
N ILE A 20 -16.19 20.71 -4.34
CA ILE A 20 -14.87 20.27 -4.81
C ILE A 20 -14.64 18.78 -4.54
N VAL A 21 -15.07 18.26 -3.39
CA VAL A 21 -15.05 16.83 -3.09
C VAL A 21 -15.82 16.04 -4.15
N GLY A 22 -17.04 16.50 -4.48
CA GLY A 22 -17.85 15.85 -5.52
C GLY A 22 -17.24 15.92 -6.91
N LEU A 23 -16.62 17.07 -7.28
CA LEU A 23 -15.97 17.25 -8.58
C LEU A 23 -14.74 16.35 -8.77
N LEU A 24 -13.92 16.22 -7.71
CA LEU A 24 -12.60 15.59 -7.80
C LEU A 24 -12.55 14.19 -7.17
N ASP A 25 -13.68 13.67 -6.71
CA ASP A 25 -13.75 12.44 -5.91
C ASP A 25 -12.74 12.48 -4.74
N GLY A 26 -12.66 13.67 -4.09
CA GLY A 26 -11.72 13.94 -3.00
C GLY A 26 -12.24 13.48 -1.65
N THR A 27 -11.43 13.69 -0.60
CA THR A 27 -11.78 13.42 0.81
C THR A 27 -11.83 14.73 1.58
N LEU A 28 -12.90 14.96 2.38
CA LEU A 28 -13.04 16.16 3.19
C LEU A 28 -12.29 16.04 4.51
N HIS A 29 -11.34 16.95 4.74
CA HIS A 29 -10.53 17.03 5.95
C HIS A 29 -10.86 18.28 6.74
N SER A 30 -11.05 18.19 8.06
CA SER A 30 -11.26 19.36 8.92
C SER A 30 -10.67 19.20 10.31
N LYS A 31 -10.47 20.34 10.98
CA LYS A 31 -10.04 20.33 12.38
C LYS A 31 -11.12 19.74 13.27
N ALA A 32 -10.74 18.86 14.20
CA ALA A 32 -11.65 18.22 15.14
C ALA A 32 -12.57 19.23 15.85
N GLY A 33 -13.86 18.93 15.87
CA GLY A 33 -14.90 19.78 16.49
C GLY A 33 -15.34 20.99 15.66
N ARG A 34 -14.86 21.18 14.41
CA ARG A 34 -15.24 22.31 13.56
C ARG A 34 -16.26 21.97 12.46
N VAL A 35 -16.10 20.83 11.82
CA VAL A 35 -16.96 20.37 10.73
C VAL A 35 -17.27 18.90 10.99
N PRO A 36 -18.43 18.58 11.57
CA PRO A 36 -18.81 17.20 11.89
C PRO A 36 -18.91 16.27 10.66
N GLU A 37 -19.23 16.85 9.49
CA GLU A 37 -19.42 16.13 8.23
C GLU A 37 -18.10 15.73 7.55
N ALA A 38 -16.95 16.18 8.07
CA ALA A 38 -15.65 15.82 7.50
C ALA A 38 -15.34 14.33 7.72
N GLU A 39 -14.81 13.67 6.69
CA GLU A 39 -14.41 12.28 6.74
C GLU A 39 -13.13 12.07 7.55
N VAL A 40 -12.24 13.07 7.55
CA VAL A 40 -10.97 13.03 8.27
C VAL A 40 -10.89 14.22 9.23
N HIS A 41 -10.68 13.90 10.52
CA HIS A 41 -10.51 14.90 11.57
C HIS A 41 -9.06 14.94 12.06
N PHE A 42 -8.48 16.15 12.12
CA PHE A 42 -7.13 16.37 12.64
C PHE A 42 -7.13 17.40 13.80
N THR A 43 -6.10 17.37 14.63
CA THR A 43 -5.93 18.29 15.77
C THR A 43 -5.01 19.46 15.44
N GLU A 44 -3.89 19.20 14.75
CA GLU A 44 -2.85 20.18 14.44
C GLU A 44 -2.76 20.44 12.93
N THR A 45 -3.21 21.61 12.49
CA THR A 45 -3.35 21.97 11.05
C THR A 45 -2.02 21.92 10.31
N MET A 46 -0.94 22.47 10.88
CA MET A 46 0.35 22.54 10.21
C MET A 46 0.95 21.16 10.03
N ALA A 47 0.90 20.33 11.06
CA ALA A 47 1.42 18.96 11.01
C ALA A 47 0.63 18.08 10.03
N HIS A 48 -0.70 18.23 9.98
CA HIS A 48 -1.56 17.49 9.06
C HIS A 48 -1.27 17.83 7.60
N LEU A 49 -1.21 19.12 7.26
CA LEU A 49 -0.90 19.58 5.90
C LEU A 49 0.52 19.15 5.46
N ALA A 50 1.51 19.22 6.36
CA ALA A 50 2.87 18.75 6.08
C ALA A 50 2.91 17.22 5.86
N ALA A 51 2.10 16.45 6.58
CA ALA A 51 1.99 15.00 6.38
C ALA A 51 1.40 14.66 5.00
N LEU A 52 0.29 15.28 4.62
CA LEU A 52 -0.34 15.12 3.30
C LEU A 52 0.65 15.46 2.17
N PHE A 53 1.40 16.54 2.32
CA PHE A 53 2.40 16.94 1.33
C PHE A 53 3.54 15.92 1.19
N ARG A 54 4.08 15.40 2.30
CA ARG A 54 5.11 14.35 2.29
C ARG A 54 4.62 13.02 1.71
N GLU A 55 3.34 12.74 1.86
CA GLU A 55 2.67 11.55 1.30
C GLU A 55 2.38 11.70 -0.21
N GLY A 56 2.64 12.87 -0.80
CA GLY A 56 2.36 13.13 -2.22
C GLY A 56 0.87 13.33 -2.52
N THR A 57 0.05 13.63 -1.50
CA THR A 57 -1.39 13.83 -1.66
C THR A 57 -1.66 15.26 -2.15
N PRO A 58 -2.44 15.46 -3.24
CA PRO A 58 -2.88 16.79 -3.67
C PRO A 58 -3.67 17.48 -2.55
N ILE A 59 -3.30 18.73 -2.23
CA ILE A 59 -3.91 19.51 -1.16
C ILE A 59 -4.73 20.65 -1.74
N ILE A 60 -6.02 20.67 -1.46
CA ILE A 60 -6.94 21.71 -1.88
C ILE A 60 -7.52 22.38 -0.63
N GLY A 61 -6.91 23.49 -0.23
CA GLY A 61 -7.29 24.19 1.00
C GLY A 61 -8.31 25.30 0.75
N VAL A 62 -9.53 25.12 1.26
CA VAL A 62 -10.51 26.22 1.34
C VAL A 62 -10.17 27.06 2.57
N CYS A 63 -9.07 27.82 2.44
CA CYS A 63 -8.49 28.63 3.51
C CYS A 63 -7.47 29.64 2.95
N ALA A 64 -6.97 30.52 3.82
CA ALA A 64 -5.95 31.48 3.44
C ALA A 64 -4.66 30.81 2.93
N ALA A 65 -4.16 31.23 1.77
CA ALA A 65 -2.96 30.72 1.11
C ALA A 65 -1.73 30.67 2.05
N GLY A 66 -1.58 31.67 2.94
CA GLY A 66 -0.48 31.73 3.90
C GLY A 66 -0.45 30.58 4.92
N ILE A 67 -1.57 29.90 5.16
CA ILE A 67 -1.61 28.68 6.02
C ILE A 67 -0.95 27.54 5.28
N LEU A 68 -1.35 27.31 4.02
CA LEU A 68 -0.80 26.25 3.18
C LEU A 68 0.71 26.44 2.95
N ILE A 69 1.11 27.68 2.55
CA ILE A 69 2.53 27.99 2.30
C ILE A 69 3.38 27.68 3.52
N ARG A 70 2.98 28.13 4.72
CA ARG A 70 3.76 27.90 5.95
C ARG A 70 3.81 26.43 6.34
N ALA A 71 2.75 25.67 6.07
CA ALA A 71 2.71 24.25 6.39
C ALA A 71 3.65 23.43 5.52
N VAL A 72 3.72 23.72 4.21
CA VAL A 72 4.49 22.93 3.25
C VAL A 72 5.92 23.45 3.03
N ALA A 73 6.22 24.71 3.38
CA ALA A 73 7.53 25.31 3.16
C ALA A 73 8.72 24.49 3.70
N PRO A 74 8.66 23.87 4.91
CA PRO A 74 9.75 23.03 5.41
C PRO A 74 9.96 21.73 4.61
N GLU A 75 8.97 21.30 3.85
CA GLU A 75 8.97 20.03 3.10
C GLU A 75 9.42 20.18 1.64
N LEU A 76 9.59 21.42 1.15
CA LEU A 76 9.95 21.70 -0.24
C LEU A 76 11.37 21.19 -0.55
N LYS A 77 11.49 20.32 -1.56
CA LYS A 77 12.78 19.72 -1.99
C LYS A 77 12.94 19.71 -3.50
N ASN A 78 11.97 19.26 -4.24
CA ASN A 78 12.05 19.07 -5.68
C ASN A 78 10.67 19.31 -6.32
N LYS A 79 10.58 20.41 -7.07
CA LYS A 79 9.33 20.80 -7.75
C LYS A 79 8.76 19.75 -8.71
N ARG A 80 9.56 18.77 -9.15
CA ARG A 80 9.12 17.69 -10.05
C ARG A 80 8.48 16.50 -9.33
N THR A 81 8.50 16.46 -8.00
CA THR A 81 7.91 15.38 -7.21
C THR A 81 6.90 15.89 -6.18
N GLU A 82 6.77 17.20 -6.06
CA GLU A 82 5.87 17.84 -5.09
C GLU A 82 4.42 17.79 -5.56
N PRO A 83 3.46 17.40 -4.69
CA PRO A 83 2.05 17.33 -5.06
C PRO A 83 1.44 18.71 -5.31
N PRO A 84 0.31 18.80 -6.04
CA PRO A 84 -0.46 20.04 -6.19
C PRO A 84 -0.90 20.59 -4.85
N VAL A 85 -0.72 21.90 -4.64
CA VAL A 85 -1.28 22.65 -3.51
C VAL A 85 -2.02 23.86 -4.03
N LEU A 86 -3.33 23.92 -3.76
CA LEU A 86 -4.20 25.00 -4.18
C LEU A 86 -4.85 25.66 -2.97
N ALA A 87 -4.93 27.01 -3.00
CA ALA A 87 -5.70 27.79 -2.04
C ALA A 87 -6.98 28.29 -2.70
N ILE A 88 -8.10 28.17 -2.00
CA ILE A 88 -9.42 28.57 -2.50
C ILE A 88 -10.05 29.52 -1.50
N ALA A 89 -10.62 30.62 -2.01
CA ALA A 89 -11.39 31.54 -1.20
C ALA A 89 -12.64 30.84 -0.62
N GLU A 90 -13.04 31.21 0.60
CA GLU A 90 -14.16 30.59 1.32
C GLU A 90 -15.49 30.67 0.54
N ASP A 91 -15.64 31.72 -0.28
CA ASP A 91 -16.81 31.95 -1.17
C ASP A 91 -16.63 31.30 -2.56
N GLY A 92 -15.50 30.64 -2.85
CA GLY A 92 -15.20 30.05 -4.15
C GLY A 92 -14.81 31.03 -5.25
N SER A 93 -14.70 32.33 -4.97
CA SER A 93 -14.45 33.40 -5.96
C SER A 93 -13.06 33.33 -6.59
N SER A 94 -12.08 32.78 -5.89
CA SER A 94 -10.68 32.71 -6.33
C SER A 94 -10.06 31.36 -6.04
N VAL A 95 -9.37 30.80 -7.03
CA VAL A 95 -8.60 29.54 -6.94
C VAL A 95 -7.15 29.85 -7.29
N VAL A 96 -6.24 29.65 -6.36
CA VAL A 96 -4.83 30.02 -6.49
C VAL A 96 -3.96 28.76 -6.44
N PRO A 97 -3.38 28.29 -7.54
CA PRO A 97 -2.39 27.24 -7.52
C PRO A 97 -1.10 27.77 -6.89
N LEU A 98 -0.66 27.14 -5.78
CA LEU A 98 0.53 27.56 -5.03
C LEU A 98 1.75 26.76 -5.40
N LEU A 99 1.60 25.42 -5.54
CA LEU A 99 2.67 24.47 -5.83
C LEU A 99 2.16 23.35 -6.75
N GLY A 100 3.09 22.61 -7.34
CA GLY A 100 2.75 21.44 -8.15
C GLY A 100 2.27 21.80 -9.56
N GLY A 101 2.77 22.91 -10.13
CA GLY A 101 2.52 23.24 -11.54
C GLY A 101 2.81 22.05 -12.45
N HIS A 102 3.94 21.36 -12.25
CA HIS A 102 4.31 20.13 -12.97
C HIS A 102 3.45 18.89 -12.62
N HIS A 103 2.47 19.04 -11.73
CA HIS A 103 1.54 17.99 -11.29
C HIS A 103 0.09 18.43 -11.41
N ARG A 104 -0.24 19.16 -12.47
CA ARG A 104 -1.61 19.57 -12.85
C ARG A 104 -2.28 20.60 -11.92
N ALA A 105 -1.54 21.34 -11.07
CA ALA A 105 -2.15 22.33 -10.18
C ALA A 105 -2.96 23.40 -10.97
N ASN A 106 -2.42 23.89 -12.11
CA ASN A 106 -3.11 24.86 -12.96
C ASN A 106 -4.38 24.28 -13.59
N PHE A 107 -4.32 23.02 -14.04
CA PHE A 107 -5.48 22.31 -14.58
C PHE A 107 -6.58 22.11 -13.51
N LEU A 108 -6.20 21.68 -12.31
CA LEU A 108 -7.13 21.55 -11.19
C LEU A 108 -7.76 22.92 -10.83
N ALA A 109 -6.96 23.98 -10.85
CA ALA A 109 -7.48 25.34 -10.61
C ALA A 109 -8.53 25.74 -11.64
N GLN A 110 -8.32 25.43 -12.90
CA GLN A 110 -9.28 25.70 -13.97
C GLN A 110 -10.55 24.86 -13.82
N GLN A 111 -10.44 23.57 -13.57
CA GLN A 111 -11.61 22.70 -13.33
C GLN A 111 -12.46 23.18 -12.14
N ILE A 112 -11.81 23.47 -11.01
CA ILE A 112 -12.51 23.97 -9.82
C ILE A 112 -13.17 25.31 -10.09
N THR A 113 -12.50 26.18 -10.83
CA THR A 113 -13.07 27.49 -11.21
C THR A 113 -14.29 27.35 -12.10
N GLN A 114 -14.29 26.46 -13.07
CA GLN A 114 -15.45 26.16 -13.91
C GLN A 114 -16.65 25.69 -13.08
N GLU A 115 -16.39 24.81 -12.10
CA GLU A 115 -17.43 24.33 -11.19
C GLU A 115 -17.97 25.42 -10.25
N LEU A 116 -17.09 26.25 -9.69
CA LEU A 116 -17.48 27.25 -8.67
C LEU A 116 -17.99 28.56 -9.27
N GLY A 117 -17.66 28.88 -10.53
CA GLY A 117 -17.96 30.14 -11.18
C GLY A 117 -17.03 31.29 -10.76
N GLY A 118 -15.85 30.97 -10.21
CA GLY A 118 -14.84 31.94 -9.78
C GLY A 118 -13.78 32.25 -10.83
N SER A 119 -12.57 32.65 -10.39
CA SER A 119 -11.42 32.90 -11.26
C SER A 119 -10.18 32.16 -10.79
N ALA A 120 -9.43 31.54 -11.74
CA ALA A 120 -8.16 30.89 -11.47
C ALA A 120 -7.01 31.89 -11.58
N ALA A 121 -6.22 32.04 -10.50
CA ALA A 121 -5.07 32.94 -10.50
C ALA A 121 -3.82 32.23 -11.02
N VAL A 122 -3.85 31.75 -12.27
CA VAL A 122 -2.71 31.11 -12.94
C VAL A 122 -1.71 32.19 -13.34
N THR A 123 -0.42 31.98 -13.04
CA THR A 123 0.66 32.96 -13.29
C THR A 123 1.70 32.46 -14.29
N THR A 124 1.62 31.22 -14.76
CA THR A 124 2.54 30.66 -15.73
C THR A 124 2.30 31.24 -17.13
N SER A 125 3.32 31.86 -17.70
CA SER A 125 3.20 32.61 -18.98
C SER A 125 2.80 31.72 -20.15
N GLY A 126 3.23 30.45 -20.16
CA GLY A 126 2.86 29.46 -21.18
C GLY A 126 1.36 29.14 -21.19
N ASP A 127 0.80 28.86 -20.01
CA ASP A 127 -0.63 28.57 -19.84
C ASP A 127 -1.50 29.76 -20.23
N LEU A 128 -1.09 30.96 -19.82
CA LEU A 128 -1.85 32.17 -20.11
C LEU A 128 -1.86 32.54 -21.60
N ARG A 129 -0.73 32.32 -22.30
CA ARG A 129 -0.58 32.73 -23.70
C ARG A 129 -1.03 31.67 -24.70
N PHE A 130 -0.79 30.40 -24.38
CA PHE A 130 -1.02 29.31 -25.33
C PHE A 130 -2.10 28.31 -24.86
N GLY A 131 -2.58 28.43 -23.64
CA GLY A 131 -3.58 27.52 -23.07
C GLY A 131 -3.03 26.10 -22.80
N ILE A 132 -1.68 25.94 -22.75
CA ILE A 132 -1.05 24.64 -22.62
C ILE A 132 0.32 24.72 -21.90
N ALA A 133 0.58 23.80 -21.02
CA ALA A 133 1.88 23.61 -20.38
C ALA A 133 2.63 22.46 -21.07
N LEU A 134 3.57 22.76 -21.96
CA LEU A 134 4.26 21.76 -22.80
C LEU A 134 5.09 20.75 -21.98
N ASP A 135 5.50 21.10 -20.76
CA ASP A 135 6.23 20.24 -19.85
C ASP A 135 5.31 19.37 -18.96
N GLU A 136 3.98 19.50 -19.10
CA GLU A 136 2.95 18.80 -18.33
C GLU A 136 1.94 18.06 -19.22
N PRO A 137 2.38 17.04 -19.99
CA PRO A 137 1.44 16.29 -20.82
C PRO A 137 0.43 15.52 -19.96
N PRO A 138 -0.78 15.29 -20.47
CA PRO A 138 -1.79 14.49 -19.78
C PRO A 138 -1.38 13.02 -19.67
N ASP A 139 -2.10 12.28 -18.80
CA ASP A 139 -1.94 10.84 -18.68
C ASP A 139 -2.09 10.18 -20.08
N GLY A 140 -1.28 9.18 -20.37
CA GLY A 140 -1.25 8.55 -21.68
C GLY A 140 -0.32 9.22 -22.70
N LEU A 141 0.31 10.36 -22.36
CA LEU A 141 1.29 11.04 -23.21
C LEU A 141 2.57 11.34 -22.41
N THR A 142 3.73 10.99 -22.94
CA THR A 142 5.02 11.18 -22.25
C THR A 142 5.92 12.11 -23.06
N LEU A 143 6.44 13.19 -22.45
CA LEU A 143 7.47 14.04 -23.06
C LEU A 143 8.84 13.36 -22.90
N ALA A 144 9.51 13.07 -24.02
CA ALA A 144 10.78 12.36 -24.04
C ALA A 144 11.97 13.20 -23.52
N ASN A 145 11.92 14.51 -23.76
CA ASN A 145 13.00 15.46 -23.42
C ASN A 145 12.48 16.64 -22.56
N PRO A 146 12.06 16.38 -21.32
CA PRO A 146 11.45 17.41 -20.44
C PRO A 146 12.45 18.52 -20.04
N GLU A 147 13.75 18.27 -20.10
CA GLU A 147 14.81 19.26 -19.85
C GLU A 147 14.82 20.39 -20.89
N ASP A 148 14.40 20.11 -22.12
CA ASP A 148 14.38 21.06 -23.22
C ASP A 148 13.12 21.95 -23.23
N ALA A 149 12.04 21.53 -22.55
CA ALA A 149 10.74 22.20 -22.60
C ALA A 149 10.80 23.67 -22.16
N LYS A 150 11.64 24.00 -21.17
CA LYS A 150 11.80 25.38 -20.69
C LYS A 150 12.39 26.28 -21.77
N SER A 151 13.45 25.84 -22.45
CA SER A 151 14.08 26.60 -23.52
C SER A 151 13.16 26.73 -24.73
N PHE A 152 12.49 25.67 -25.09
CA PHE A 152 11.48 25.65 -26.15
C PHE A 152 10.34 26.65 -25.88
N MET A 153 9.80 26.66 -24.66
CA MET A 153 8.75 27.60 -24.27
C MET A 153 9.23 29.05 -24.30
N ALA A 154 10.48 29.32 -23.88
CA ALA A 154 11.05 30.66 -23.95
C ALA A 154 11.11 31.19 -25.40
N GLU A 155 11.50 30.38 -26.39
CA GLU A 155 11.49 30.74 -27.80
C GLU A 155 10.07 31.03 -28.31
N LEU A 156 9.08 30.21 -27.92
CA LEU A 156 7.68 30.46 -28.28
C LEU A 156 7.18 31.80 -27.71
N LEU A 157 7.52 32.12 -26.44
CA LEU A 157 7.16 33.38 -25.81
C LEU A 157 7.84 34.59 -26.49
N ASN A 158 9.03 34.39 -27.07
CA ASN A 158 9.77 35.38 -27.87
C ASN A 158 9.22 35.52 -29.31
N GLY A 159 8.18 34.77 -29.69
CA GLY A 159 7.51 34.92 -30.98
C GLY A 159 7.92 33.88 -32.03
N ALA A 160 8.69 32.85 -31.67
CA ALA A 160 8.94 31.72 -32.58
C ALA A 160 7.64 31.01 -32.94
N THR A 161 7.61 30.43 -34.15
CA THR A 161 6.50 29.56 -34.59
C THR A 161 6.96 28.11 -34.62
N LEU A 162 5.99 27.17 -34.55
CA LEU A 162 6.30 25.74 -34.56
C LEU A 162 5.62 24.98 -35.71
N THR A 163 6.28 23.91 -36.13
CA THR A 163 5.68 22.82 -36.91
C THR A 163 5.21 21.71 -35.97
N MET A 164 4.13 21.04 -36.35
CA MET A 164 3.59 19.90 -35.60
C MET A 164 3.50 18.67 -36.50
N GLU A 165 4.09 17.56 -36.06
CA GLU A 165 4.03 16.25 -36.69
C GLU A 165 3.29 15.27 -35.75
N GLY A 166 2.38 14.50 -36.31
CA GLY A 166 1.47 13.65 -35.55
C GLY A 166 0.28 14.42 -34.97
N ARG A 167 -0.58 13.73 -34.22
CA ARG A 167 -1.81 14.29 -33.65
C ARG A 167 -2.03 13.78 -32.23
N HIS A 168 -2.54 14.64 -31.40
CA HIS A 168 -3.08 14.29 -30.08
C HIS A 168 -4.10 15.37 -29.70
N SER A 169 -5.25 14.98 -29.15
CA SER A 169 -6.35 15.88 -28.78
C SER A 169 -5.92 17.04 -27.88
N TRP A 170 -4.98 16.78 -26.95
CA TRP A 170 -4.41 17.78 -26.05
C TRP A 170 -3.87 19.04 -26.74
N PHE A 171 -3.32 18.89 -27.93
CA PHE A 171 -2.84 20.06 -28.70
C PHE A 171 -3.94 20.75 -29.49
N GLY A 172 -5.13 20.12 -29.63
CA GLY A 172 -6.21 20.61 -30.47
C GLY A 172 -6.76 21.98 -30.04
N GLU A 173 -6.91 22.19 -28.74
CA GLU A 173 -7.47 23.41 -28.15
C GLU A 173 -6.42 24.48 -27.84
N SER A 174 -5.13 24.18 -28.07
CA SER A 174 -4.04 25.11 -27.76
C SER A 174 -3.93 26.26 -28.78
N GLN A 175 -3.52 27.44 -28.27
CA GLN A 175 -3.22 28.62 -29.08
C GLN A 175 -1.76 28.67 -29.53
N LEU A 176 -1.12 27.52 -29.73
CA LEU A 176 0.27 27.43 -30.19
C LEU A 176 0.43 28.06 -31.57
N PRO A 177 1.45 28.90 -31.82
CA PRO A 177 1.67 29.58 -33.08
C PRO A 177 2.20 28.60 -34.17
N ARG A 178 1.30 27.87 -34.82
CA ARG A 178 1.61 26.86 -35.84
C ARG A 178 1.90 27.49 -37.17
N HIS A 179 3.00 27.07 -37.80
CA HIS A 179 3.38 27.50 -39.16
C HIS A 179 4.09 26.37 -39.91
N PRO A 180 3.82 26.14 -41.23
CA PRO A 180 4.46 25.05 -41.97
C PRO A 180 5.99 25.06 -41.99
N HIS A 181 6.60 26.22 -41.76
CA HIS A 181 8.05 26.42 -41.72
C HIS A 181 8.48 27.02 -40.39
N GLY A 182 7.83 26.61 -39.27
CA GLY A 182 8.20 27.07 -37.95
C GLY A 182 9.63 26.64 -37.57
N SER A 183 10.33 27.49 -36.83
CA SER A 183 11.68 27.22 -36.36
C SER A 183 11.75 26.16 -35.26
N LEU A 184 10.62 25.94 -34.58
CA LEU A 184 10.44 24.93 -33.55
C LEU A 184 9.62 23.75 -34.08
N ARG A 185 9.78 22.58 -33.46
CA ARG A 185 9.05 21.37 -33.83
C ARG A 185 8.46 20.67 -32.64
N ILE A 186 7.23 20.20 -32.75
CA ILE A 186 6.63 19.21 -31.85
C ILE A 186 6.32 17.97 -32.66
N SER A 187 6.80 16.80 -32.21
CA SER A 187 6.45 15.51 -32.78
C SER A 187 5.70 14.66 -31.78
N VAL A 188 4.56 14.09 -32.17
CA VAL A 188 3.80 13.08 -31.45
C VAL A 188 3.95 11.77 -32.20
N SER A 189 4.63 10.80 -31.60
CA SER A 189 4.99 9.57 -32.32
C SER A 189 5.35 8.45 -31.34
N GLU A 190 5.03 7.22 -31.75
CA GLU A 190 5.47 5.98 -31.11
C GLU A 190 6.95 5.66 -31.43
N ARG A 191 7.55 6.39 -32.38
CA ARG A 191 8.95 6.17 -32.74
C ARG A 191 9.90 6.88 -31.78
N ARG A 192 10.99 6.21 -31.45
CA ARG A 192 12.09 6.78 -30.65
C ARG A 192 12.81 7.84 -31.45
N TRP A 193 12.66 9.08 -31.08
CA TRP A 193 13.36 10.23 -31.64
C TRP A 193 14.13 10.96 -30.54
N SER A 194 15.27 11.52 -30.90
CA SER A 194 16.01 12.42 -30.04
C SER A 194 15.39 13.81 -30.10
N GLY A 195 15.01 14.34 -28.94
CA GLY A 195 14.56 15.72 -28.82
C GLY A 195 15.75 16.70 -28.80
N SER A 196 15.44 18.00 -28.77
CA SER A 196 16.38 19.10 -28.59
C SER A 196 15.65 20.33 -28.07
N THR A 197 16.39 21.40 -27.73
CA THR A 197 15.79 22.68 -27.33
C THR A 197 14.86 23.30 -28.38
N SER A 198 14.94 22.88 -29.65
CA SER A 198 14.05 23.28 -30.75
C SER A 198 13.08 22.18 -31.18
N HIS A 199 13.13 21.00 -30.57
CA HIS A 199 12.30 19.85 -30.94
C HIS A 199 11.82 19.09 -29.71
N LEU A 200 10.55 19.22 -29.36
CA LEU A 200 9.93 18.42 -28.30
C LEU A 200 9.30 17.16 -28.92
N VAL A 201 9.55 16.01 -28.27
CA VAL A 201 9.04 14.70 -28.70
C VAL A 201 8.11 14.15 -27.63
N TYR A 202 6.91 13.78 -28.05
CA TYR A 202 5.89 13.20 -27.18
C TYR A 202 5.56 11.78 -27.65
N HIS A 203 5.54 10.84 -26.70
CA HIS A 203 5.22 9.44 -26.92
C HIS A 203 3.81 9.13 -26.38
N PRO A 204 2.81 8.90 -27.27
CA PRO A 204 1.47 8.49 -26.85
C PRO A 204 1.49 7.01 -26.45
N ARG A 205 0.76 6.63 -25.38
CA ARG A 205 0.61 5.23 -24.96
C ARG A 205 -0.39 4.48 -25.82
N THR A 206 0.02 4.16 -27.03
CA THR A 206 -0.80 3.50 -28.07
C THR A 206 -0.32 2.11 -28.43
N LEU A 207 0.88 1.69 -27.97
CA LEU A 207 1.45 0.39 -28.33
C LEU A 207 0.99 -0.71 -27.38
N ALA A 208 0.48 -1.81 -27.95
CA ALA A 208 0.15 -3.05 -27.27
C ALA A 208 1.20 -4.11 -27.61
N ILE A 209 1.93 -4.62 -26.59
CA ILE A 209 2.87 -5.73 -26.78
C ILE A 209 2.15 -7.03 -26.43
N GLY A 210 1.92 -7.86 -27.45
CA GLY A 210 1.42 -9.22 -27.26
C GLY A 210 2.57 -10.22 -27.22
N VAL A 211 2.58 -11.11 -26.24
CA VAL A 211 3.64 -12.11 -26.04
C VAL A 211 3.09 -13.51 -25.86
N GLY A 212 3.86 -14.50 -26.28
CA GLY A 212 3.66 -15.91 -25.99
C GLY A 212 5.02 -16.57 -25.73
N CYS A 213 5.07 -17.54 -24.84
CA CYS A 213 6.30 -18.28 -24.57
C CYS A 213 6.00 -19.73 -24.18
N GLU A 214 7.01 -20.61 -24.20
CA GLU A 214 6.92 -21.91 -23.57
C GLU A 214 6.81 -21.79 -22.05
N ARG A 215 6.28 -22.80 -21.40
CA ARG A 215 6.22 -22.85 -19.93
C ARG A 215 7.64 -22.89 -19.34
N GLY A 216 7.91 -22.02 -18.34
CA GLY A 216 9.23 -21.88 -17.74
C GLY A 216 10.27 -21.26 -18.70
N CYS A 217 9.84 -20.36 -19.57
CA CYS A 217 10.75 -19.54 -20.37
C CYS A 217 11.61 -18.66 -19.47
N ASP A 218 12.87 -18.47 -19.85
CA ASP A 218 13.76 -17.55 -19.14
C ASP A 218 13.23 -16.10 -19.29
N PRO A 219 13.03 -15.37 -18.19
CA PRO A 219 12.63 -13.96 -18.24
C PRO A 219 13.56 -13.10 -19.08
N ASP A 220 14.87 -13.34 -19.04
CA ASP A 220 15.84 -12.57 -19.82
C ASP A 220 15.72 -12.84 -21.33
N GLU A 221 15.30 -14.05 -21.73
CA GLU A 221 15.05 -14.35 -23.15
C GLU A 221 13.87 -13.55 -23.68
N LEU A 222 12.76 -13.51 -22.96
CA LEU A 222 11.58 -12.76 -23.37
C LEU A 222 11.84 -11.25 -23.36
N TRP A 223 12.54 -10.75 -22.33
CA TRP A 223 12.96 -9.35 -22.26
C TRP A 223 13.81 -8.95 -23.45
N THR A 224 14.87 -9.72 -23.76
CA THR A 224 15.77 -9.46 -24.86
C THR A 224 15.03 -9.43 -26.20
N LEU A 225 14.12 -10.39 -26.42
CA LEU A 225 13.29 -10.42 -27.63
C LEU A 225 12.46 -9.15 -27.79
N VAL A 226 11.84 -8.65 -26.70
CA VAL A 226 10.99 -7.47 -26.74
C VAL A 226 11.83 -6.20 -26.90
N ASP A 227 12.91 -6.04 -26.15
CA ASP A 227 13.79 -4.88 -26.20
C ASP A 227 14.45 -4.73 -27.59
N GLU A 228 14.98 -5.84 -28.13
CA GLU A 228 15.53 -5.87 -29.50
C GLU A 228 14.46 -5.56 -30.55
N THR A 229 13.23 -6.05 -30.36
CA THR A 229 12.11 -5.75 -31.25
C THR A 229 11.78 -4.27 -31.23
N LEU A 230 11.64 -3.66 -30.06
CA LEU A 230 11.40 -2.21 -29.92
C LEU A 230 12.53 -1.40 -30.57
N HIS A 231 13.78 -1.81 -30.32
CA HIS A 231 14.96 -1.15 -30.86
C HIS A 231 15.01 -1.25 -32.39
N TRP A 232 14.82 -2.44 -32.95
CA TRP A 232 14.90 -2.69 -34.42
C TRP A 232 13.83 -1.92 -35.19
N TYR A 233 12.62 -1.80 -34.64
CA TYR A 233 11.53 -1.05 -35.25
C TYR A 233 11.52 0.44 -34.87
N HIS A 234 12.54 0.90 -34.13
CA HIS A 234 12.68 2.27 -33.63
C HIS A 234 11.46 2.73 -32.81
N LEU A 235 10.87 1.85 -32.00
CA LEU A 235 9.72 2.16 -31.15
C LEU A 235 10.16 2.63 -29.76
N ALA A 236 9.43 3.61 -29.21
CA ALA A 236 9.69 4.15 -27.88
C ALA A 236 9.02 3.27 -26.79
N PRO A 237 9.75 2.78 -25.80
CA PRO A 237 9.18 2.04 -24.67
C PRO A 237 8.11 2.85 -23.91
N GLU A 238 8.23 4.18 -23.93
CA GLU A 238 7.29 5.12 -23.31
C GLU A 238 5.91 5.04 -23.95
N SER A 239 5.83 4.66 -25.24
CA SER A 239 4.57 4.47 -25.98
C SER A 239 3.87 3.15 -25.67
N VAL A 240 4.50 2.23 -24.93
CA VAL A 240 3.88 0.96 -24.55
C VAL A 240 2.80 1.22 -23.50
N ALA A 241 1.56 0.81 -23.79
CA ALA A 241 0.44 0.88 -22.86
C ALA A 241 0.40 -0.33 -21.92
N GLY A 242 0.72 -1.53 -22.43
CA GLY A 242 0.68 -2.76 -21.66
C GLY A 242 1.27 -3.97 -22.36
N VAL A 243 1.45 -5.05 -21.60
CA VAL A 243 1.84 -6.38 -22.06
C VAL A 243 0.62 -7.30 -22.00
N PHE A 244 0.39 -8.06 -23.07
CA PHE A 244 -0.81 -8.87 -23.24
C PHE A 244 -0.44 -10.31 -23.61
N SER A 245 -1.14 -11.28 -23.03
CA SER A 245 -0.90 -12.71 -23.31
C SER A 245 -2.18 -13.54 -23.15
N LEU A 246 -2.03 -14.84 -23.29
CA LEU A 246 -3.09 -15.82 -23.05
C LEU A 246 -3.21 -16.15 -21.56
N GLU A 247 -4.42 -16.38 -21.07
CA GLU A 247 -4.74 -16.64 -19.68
C GLU A 247 -3.97 -17.80 -19.04
N VAL A 248 -3.65 -18.84 -19.82
CA VAL A 248 -2.82 -19.97 -19.37
C VAL A 248 -1.40 -19.55 -18.93
N LYS A 249 -1.01 -18.29 -19.21
CA LYS A 249 0.29 -17.69 -18.84
C LYS A 249 0.21 -16.70 -17.68
N ARG A 250 -0.91 -16.67 -16.93
CA ARG A 250 -1.10 -15.73 -15.80
C ARG A 250 -0.07 -15.89 -14.68
N ASP A 251 0.53 -17.08 -14.54
CA ASP A 251 1.58 -17.43 -13.58
C ASP A 251 2.98 -17.54 -14.21
N GLU A 252 3.14 -17.20 -15.50
CA GLU A 252 4.42 -17.32 -16.19
C GLU A 252 5.36 -16.17 -15.82
N GLN A 253 6.45 -16.51 -15.12
CA GLN A 253 7.39 -15.52 -14.58
C GLN A 253 8.01 -14.62 -15.66
N ALA A 254 8.30 -15.17 -16.84
CA ALA A 254 8.84 -14.37 -17.94
C ALA A 254 7.90 -13.24 -18.37
N VAL A 255 6.59 -13.53 -18.47
CA VAL A 255 5.58 -12.53 -18.86
C VAL A 255 5.39 -11.47 -17.77
N LEU A 256 5.37 -11.89 -16.50
CA LEU A 256 5.22 -10.98 -15.36
C LEU A 256 6.45 -10.08 -15.18
N ALA A 257 7.66 -10.65 -15.31
CA ALA A 257 8.91 -9.90 -15.25
C ALA A 257 9.01 -8.86 -16.36
N LEU A 258 8.57 -9.18 -17.58
CA LEU A 258 8.51 -8.22 -18.69
C LEU A 258 7.65 -6.99 -18.35
N GLY A 259 6.47 -7.20 -17.73
CA GLY A 259 5.63 -6.09 -17.27
C GLY A 259 6.32 -5.22 -16.23
N MET A 260 7.02 -5.83 -15.26
CA MET A 260 7.80 -5.11 -14.25
C MET A 260 8.94 -4.30 -14.87
N GLN A 261 9.70 -4.87 -15.79
CA GLN A 261 10.82 -4.20 -16.46
C GLN A 261 10.37 -3.01 -17.32
N LEU A 262 9.24 -3.15 -18.02
CA LEU A 262 8.62 -2.06 -18.78
C LEU A 262 7.88 -1.06 -17.88
N ASN A 263 7.66 -1.37 -16.61
CA ASN A 263 6.76 -0.65 -15.71
C ASN A 263 5.37 -0.45 -16.32
N ARG A 264 4.80 -1.56 -16.83
CA ARG A 264 3.51 -1.58 -17.53
C ARG A 264 2.65 -2.73 -17.03
N PRO A 265 1.30 -2.57 -17.03
CA PRO A 265 0.36 -3.62 -16.68
C PRO A 265 0.51 -4.85 -17.58
N VAL A 266 0.33 -6.03 -16.98
CA VAL A 266 0.22 -7.30 -17.70
C VAL A 266 -1.23 -7.76 -17.64
N ARG A 267 -1.81 -8.06 -18.82
CA ARG A 267 -3.20 -8.48 -18.95
C ARG A 267 -3.32 -9.74 -19.78
N PHE A 268 -4.31 -10.54 -19.46
CA PHE A 268 -4.49 -11.86 -20.06
C PHE A 268 -5.90 -12.00 -20.63
N PHE A 269 -6.00 -12.74 -21.73
CA PHE A 269 -7.26 -13.03 -22.40
C PHE A 269 -7.49 -14.54 -22.47
N ASP A 270 -8.74 -14.95 -22.53
CA ASP A 270 -9.09 -16.32 -22.88
C ASP A 270 -8.80 -16.62 -24.35
N ALA A 271 -8.78 -17.92 -24.69
CA ALA A 271 -8.46 -18.35 -26.04
C ALA A 271 -9.52 -17.90 -27.07
N ALA A 272 -10.79 -17.80 -26.69
CA ALA A 272 -11.88 -17.40 -27.57
C ALA A 272 -11.72 -15.93 -28.01
N THR A 273 -11.45 -15.03 -27.06
CA THR A 273 -11.16 -13.61 -27.34
C THR A 273 -10.00 -13.44 -28.31
N LEU A 274 -8.93 -14.23 -28.13
CA LEU A 274 -7.78 -14.17 -29.05
C LEU A 274 -8.12 -14.75 -30.44
N ASP A 275 -8.97 -15.78 -30.50
CA ASP A 275 -9.36 -16.38 -31.78
C ASP A 275 -10.32 -15.51 -32.62
N GLU A 276 -11.08 -14.61 -31.97
CA GLU A 276 -11.83 -13.56 -32.67
C GLU A 276 -10.94 -12.69 -33.58
N GLN A 277 -9.65 -12.54 -33.26
CA GLN A 277 -8.68 -11.78 -34.04
C GLN A 277 -8.13 -12.56 -35.25
N LYS A 278 -8.53 -13.82 -35.43
CA LYS A 278 -7.99 -14.73 -36.48
C LYS A 278 -7.89 -14.11 -37.88
N ALA A 279 -8.91 -13.36 -38.31
CA ALA A 279 -8.93 -12.71 -39.63
C ALA A 279 -7.88 -11.60 -39.79
N ARG A 280 -7.33 -11.09 -38.67
CA ARG A 280 -6.35 -9.99 -38.60
C ARG A 280 -4.92 -10.49 -38.40
N LEU A 281 -4.74 -11.78 -38.05
CA LEU A 281 -3.42 -12.37 -37.83
C LEU A 281 -2.64 -12.45 -39.14
N LEU A 282 -1.38 -12.05 -39.12
CA LEU A 282 -0.47 -12.20 -40.25
C LEU A 282 0.22 -13.58 -40.25
N THR A 283 0.36 -14.21 -39.07
CA THR A 283 1.03 -15.50 -38.91
C THR A 283 0.18 -16.53 -38.16
N PRO A 284 -1.04 -16.87 -38.62
CA PRO A 284 -1.91 -17.82 -37.96
C PRO A 284 -1.27 -19.23 -37.93
N SER A 285 -1.44 -19.97 -36.82
CA SER A 285 -0.85 -21.29 -36.60
C SER A 285 -1.90 -22.33 -36.20
N LYS A 286 -2.06 -23.38 -37.01
CA LYS A 286 -2.92 -24.53 -36.66
C LYS A 286 -2.35 -25.38 -35.49
N VAL A 287 -1.03 -25.33 -35.27
CA VAL A 287 -0.37 -26.02 -34.15
C VAL A 287 -0.78 -25.35 -32.85
N VAL A 288 -0.62 -24.04 -32.76
CA VAL A 288 -1.03 -23.26 -31.58
C VAL A 288 -2.53 -23.42 -31.30
N PHE A 289 -3.37 -23.43 -32.36
CA PHE A 289 -4.81 -23.66 -32.15
C PHE A 289 -5.13 -25.01 -31.50
N ARG A 290 -4.42 -26.09 -31.88
CA ARG A 290 -4.63 -27.42 -31.27
C ARG A 290 -4.18 -27.47 -29.81
N GLU A 291 -3.20 -26.69 -29.43
CA GLU A 291 -2.64 -26.69 -28.09
C GLU A 291 -3.40 -25.78 -27.11
N VAL A 292 -3.81 -24.60 -27.58
CA VAL A 292 -4.35 -23.54 -26.69
C VAL A 292 -5.66 -22.93 -27.16
N GLY A 293 -6.25 -23.39 -28.26
CA GLY A 293 -7.58 -22.98 -28.73
C GLY A 293 -7.64 -21.65 -29.48
N CYS A 294 -6.50 -21.01 -29.81
CA CYS A 294 -6.45 -19.80 -30.64
C CYS A 294 -5.37 -19.91 -31.70
N HIS A 295 -5.55 -19.23 -32.86
CA HIS A 295 -4.64 -19.32 -33.98
C HIS A 295 -3.34 -18.51 -33.86
N GLY A 296 -3.21 -17.68 -32.80
CA GLY A 296 -2.00 -16.90 -32.53
C GLY A 296 -2.08 -16.14 -31.22
N VAL A 297 -1.17 -16.41 -30.29
CA VAL A 297 -1.17 -15.76 -28.98
C VAL A 297 -0.62 -14.33 -29.08
N ALA A 298 0.62 -14.14 -29.53
CA ALA A 298 1.25 -12.82 -29.53
C ALA A 298 0.51 -11.79 -30.39
N GLU A 299 0.23 -12.11 -31.64
CA GLU A 299 -0.53 -11.21 -32.53
C GLU A 299 -1.97 -11.02 -32.03
N GLY A 300 -2.65 -12.10 -31.60
CA GLY A 300 -4.02 -12.05 -31.11
C GLY A 300 -4.15 -11.17 -29.88
N ALA A 301 -3.25 -11.30 -28.91
CA ALA A 301 -3.25 -10.52 -27.67
C ALA A 301 -2.97 -9.02 -27.94
N ALA A 302 -2.04 -8.70 -28.84
CA ALA A 302 -1.79 -7.32 -29.24
C ALA A 302 -2.99 -6.69 -29.96
N LEU A 303 -3.64 -7.45 -30.87
CA LEU A 303 -4.78 -6.97 -31.64
C LEU A 303 -6.08 -6.85 -30.85
N ALA A 304 -6.26 -7.65 -29.81
CA ALA A 304 -7.49 -7.66 -28.99
C ALA A 304 -7.77 -6.32 -28.29
N VAL A 305 -6.74 -5.52 -28.02
CA VAL A 305 -6.85 -4.27 -27.26
C VAL A 305 -6.86 -3.00 -28.12
N VAL A 306 -6.36 -3.06 -29.36
CA VAL A 306 -6.22 -1.85 -30.19
C VAL A 306 -7.49 -1.52 -31.00
N GLY A 307 -8.56 -2.29 -30.81
CA GLY A 307 -9.83 -2.10 -31.50
C GLY A 307 -9.77 -2.36 -33.01
N PRO A 308 -10.91 -2.16 -33.73
CA PRO A 308 -11.01 -2.48 -35.14
C PRO A 308 -10.18 -1.56 -36.05
N LEU A 309 -9.91 -0.33 -35.61
CA LEU A 309 -9.11 0.66 -36.36
C LEU A 309 -7.61 0.55 -36.07
N GLY A 310 -7.23 -0.17 -34.99
CA GLY A 310 -5.82 -0.44 -34.71
C GLY A 310 -5.22 -1.43 -35.70
N MET A 311 -3.92 -1.47 -35.78
CA MET A 311 -3.22 -2.35 -36.74
C MET A 311 -2.03 -3.05 -36.06
N LEU A 312 -1.68 -4.21 -36.61
CA LEU A 312 -0.44 -4.89 -36.28
C LEU A 312 0.72 -4.14 -36.90
N TRP A 313 1.57 -3.51 -36.10
CA TRP A 313 2.73 -2.77 -36.58
C TRP A 313 3.94 -3.68 -36.75
N VAL A 314 4.18 -4.54 -35.74
CA VAL A 314 5.22 -5.55 -35.79
C VAL A 314 4.56 -6.92 -35.80
N PRO A 315 4.64 -7.68 -36.87
CA PRO A 315 4.23 -9.07 -36.94
C PRO A 315 5.02 -9.92 -35.93
N LYS A 316 4.55 -11.13 -35.68
CA LYS A 316 5.18 -12.03 -34.73
C LYS A 316 6.68 -12.23 -35.00
N VAL A 317 7.51 -11.74 -34.11
CA VAL A 317 8.94 -12.06 -33.98
C VAL A 317 9.10 -13.21 -32.98
N ARG A 318 10.13 -14.03 -33.11
CA ARG A 318 10.36 -15.18 -32.24
C ARG A 318 11.83 -15.33 -31.85
N SER A 319 12.07 -15.78 -30.64
CA SER A 319 13.32 -16.37 -30.19
C SER A 319 13.22 -17.90 -30.20
N ALA A 320 14.07 -18.60 -29.47
CA ALA A 320 14.00 -20.05 -29.31
C ALA A 320 12.70 -20.50 -28.63
N ARG A 321 12.28 -19.81 -27.54
CA ARG A 321 11.17 -20.21 -26.67
C ARG A 321 10.09 -19.14 -26.48
N ALA A 322 10.25 -17.96 -27.07
CA ALA A 322 9.32 -16.87 -26.91
C ALA A 322 8.90 -16.22 -28.24
N THR A 323 7.76 -15.54 -28.24
CA THR A 323 7.23 -14.77 -29.36
C THR A 323 6.75 -13.41 -28.88
N CYS A 324 6.95 -12.38 -29.70
CA CYS A 324 6.49 -11.02 -29.49
C CYS A 324 5.80 -10.48 -30.74
N ALA A 325 4.75 -9.70 -30.59
CA ALA A 325 4.13 -8.90 -31.66
C ALA A 325 3.69 -7.56 -31.07
N ILE A 326 3.65 -6.51 -31.88
CA ILE A 326 3.26 -5.17 -31.41
C ILE A 326 2.16 -4.63 -32.31
N ALA A 327 1.05 -4.22 -31.72
CA ALA A 327 -0.02 -3.51 -32.39
C ALA A 327 -0.11 -2.06 -31.89
N VAL A 328 -0.66 -1.18 -32.72
CA VAL A 328 -0.86 0.24 -32.41
C VAL A 328 -2.34 0.57 -32.44
N ALA A 329 -2.81 1.23 -31.39
CA ALA A 329 -4.14 1.81 -31.32
C ALA A 329 -4.15 3.21 -31.94
N PRO A 330 -5.30 3.70 -32.47
CA PRO A 330 -5.42 5.04 -33.04
C PRO A 330 -5.29 6.14 -31.98
N GLU A 331 -5.62 5.84 -30.72
CA GLU A 331 -5.58 6.75 -29.56
C GLU A 331 -4.95 6.05 -28.35
N PRO A 332 -4.38 6.78 -27.39
CA PRO A 332 -3.92 6.21 -26.12
C PRO A 332 -5.04 5.46 -25.39
N PHE A 333 -4.67 4.37 -24.72
CA PHE A 333 -5.62 3.55 -23.96
C PHE A 333 -5.02 3.05 -22.64
N GLU A 334 -5.89 2.76 -21.69
CA GLU A 334 -5.51 2.17 -20.40
C GLU A 334 -5.61 0.64 -20.51
N ALA A 335 -4.48 -0.03 -20.27
CA ALA A 335 -4.38 -1.49 -20.42
C ALA A 335 -5.30 -2.25 -19.45
N GLU A 336 -5.56 -1.67 -18.27
CA GLU A 336 -6.42 -2.23 -17.23
C GLU A 336 -7.88 -2.40 -17.66
N ALA A 337 -8.33 -1.65 -18.67
CA ALA A 337 -9.67 -1.77 -19.24
C ALA A 337 -9.89 -3.09 -20.00
N PHE A 338 -8.82 -3.83 -20.29
CA PHE A 338 -8.86 -5.03 -21.13
C PHE A 338 -8.40 -6.28 -20.37
N GLY A 339 -9.01 -7.42 -20.69
CA GLY A 339 -8.64 -8.72 -20.15
C GLY A 339 -8.62 -8.75 -18.61
N VAL A 340 -7.94 -9.73 -18.04
CA VAL A 340 -7.81 -9.91 -16.59
C VAL A 340 -6.34 -9.82 -16.16
N GLY A 341 -6.09 -9.33 -14.93
CA GLY A 341 -4.76 -9.34 -14.32
C GLY A 341 -4.34 -10.72 -13.81
N GLN A 342 -3.12 -10.82 -13.27
CA GLN A 342 -2.67 -12.05 -12.62
C GLN A 342 -3.57 -12.40 -11.42
N GLY A 343 -4.02 -11.41 -10.68
CA GLY A 343 -4.70 -11.54 -9.41
C GLY A 343 -3.73 -11.66 -8.25
N GLN A 344 -4.03 -10.95 -7.18
CA GLN A 344 -3.18 -10.90 -6.00
C GLN A 344 -3.99 -11.00 -4.72
N LEU A 345 -3.54 -11.81 -3.79
CA LEU A 345 -4.09 -11.92 -2.44
C LEU A 345 -3.04 -11.51 -1.42
N PHE A 346 -3.24 -10.36 -0.80
CA PHE A 346 -2.51 -9.94 0.39
C PHE A 346 -3.22 -10.45 1.64
N ILE A 347 -2.54 -11.23 2.47
CA ILE A 347 -3.03 -11.65 3.77
C ILE A 347 -2.46 -10.69 4.80
N VAL A 348 -3.26 -9.71 5.23
CA VAL A 348 -2.76 -8.53 5.92
C VAL A 348 -3.01 -8.60 7.42
N GLY A 349 -1.94 -8.43 8.20
CA GLY A 349 -1.99 -8.19 9.64
C GLY A 349 -2.05 -6.69 9.97
N LEU A 350 -3.15 -6.24 10.59
CA LEU A 350 -3.31 -4.83 10.97
C LEU A 350 -2.50 -4.42 12.20
N GLY A 351 -1.90 -5.37 12.92
CA GLY A 351 -1.47 -5.13 14.28
C GLY A 351 -2.64 -5.15 15.27
N PRO A 352 -2.44 -4.74 16.54
CA PRO A 352 -3.41 -4.95 17.60
C PRO A 352 -4.61 -3.99 17.55
N GLY A 353 -4.47 -2.77 16.95
CA GLY A 353 -5.62 -1.87 16.91
C GLY A 353 -5.39 -0.49 16.32
N THR A 354 -4.31 0.23 16.68
CA THR A 354 -4.07 1.60 16.18
C THR A 354 -3.34 1.64 14.84
N ALA A 355 -3.53 2.73 14.09
CA ALA A 355 -2.81 3.00 12.84
C ALA A 355 -1.29 3.09 13.06
N GLU A 356 -0.83 3.56 14.22
CA GLU A 356 0.59 3.69 14.60
C GLU A 356 1.31 2.34 14.70
N TRP A 357 0.57 1.26 15.00
CA TRP A 357 1.11 -0.09 15.10
C TRP A 357 0.90 -0.91 13.82
N ARG A 358 0.37 -0.29 12.78
CA ARG A 358 0.26 -0.88 11.44
C ARG A 358 1.60 -0.72 10.73
N THR A 359 2.12 -1.79 10.15
CA THR A 359 3.37 -1.73 9.38
C THR A 359 3.17 -0.90 8.10
N PRO A 360 4.22 -0.21 7.60
CA PRO A 360 4.14 0.49 6.31
C PRO A 360 3.79 -0.44 5.15
N GLU A 361 4.21 -1.71 5.21
CA GLU A 361 3.89 -2.73 4.22
C GLU A 361 2.39 -3.07 4.24
N ALA A 362 1.80 -3.25 5.44
CA ALA A 362 0.37 -3.48 5.58
C ALA A 362 -0.45 -2.30 5.03
N ARG A 363 -0.02 -1.07 5.27
CA ARG A 363 -0.66 0.12 4.71
C ARG A 363 -0.62 0.11 3.18
N LYS A 364 0.54 -0.16 2.58
CA LYS A 364 0.70 -0.24 1.11
C LYS A 364 -0.18 -1.34 0.50
N ALA A 365 -0.23 -2.52 1.12
CA ALA A 365 -1.06 -3.63 0.66
C ALA A 365 -2.56 -3.28 0.71
N LEU A 366 -3.01 -2.60 1.77
CA LEU A 366 -4.39 -2.12 1.89
C LEU A 366 -4.73 -1.06 0.84
N GLU A 367 -3.83 -0.11 0.60
CA GLU A 367 -4.01 0.95 -0.41
C GLU A 367 -4.00 0.41 -1.84
N ALA A 368 -3.19 -0.63 -2.12
CA ALA A 368 -3.10 -1.26 -3.44
C ALA A 368 -4.29 -2.18 -3.76
N ALA A 369 -4.98 -2.70 -2.74
CA ALA A 369 -6.10 -3.62 -2.94
C ALA A 369 -7.33 -2.88 -3.46
N SER A 370 -8.03 -3.49 -4.44
CA SER A 370 -9.36 -3.04 -4.90
C SER A 370 -10.48 -3.55 -3.99
N ASP A 371 -10.26 -4.70 -3.37
CA ASP A 371 -11.25 -5.41 -2.56
C ASP A 371 -10.68 -5.77 -1.19
N TRP A 372 -11.42 -5.43 -0.13
CA TRP A 372 -11.10 -5.79 1.24
C TRP A 372 -12.06 -6.86 1.75
N VAL A 373 -11.51 -7.97 2.19
CA VAL A 373 -12.27 -9.11 2.74
C VAL A 373 -11.88 -9.29 4.20
N GLY A 374 -12.85 -9.32 5.12
CA GLY A 374 -12.52 -9.46 6.53
C GLY A 374 -13.72 -9.53 7.47
N TYR A 375 -13.42 -9.76 8.75
CA TYR A 375 -14.39 -9.55 9.81
C TYR A 375 -14.70 -8.05 9.96
N GLY A 376 -15.98 -7.69 10.12
CA GLY A 376 -16.43 -6.29 10.11
C GLY A 376 -15.60 -5.37 11.00
N LEU A 377 -15.32 -5.77 12.25
CA LEU A 377 -14.50 -4.99 13.17
C LEU A 377 -13.09 -4.70 12.61
N TYR A 378 -12.47 -5.65 11.91
CA TYR A 378 -11.12 -5.46 11.36
C TYR A 378 -11.13 -4.52 10.15
N LEU A 379 -12.17 -4.56 9.35
CA LEU A 379 -12.38 -3.59 8.26
C LEU A 379 -12.55 -2.17 8.81
N ASP A 380 -13.28 -2.02 9.92
CA ASP A 380 -13.47 -0.73 10.58
C ASP A 380 -12.16 -0.18 11.19
N LEU A 381 -11.27 -1.05 11.70
CA LEU A 381 -9.93 -0.66 12.18
C LEU A 381 -8.99 -0.17 11.07
N ALA A 382 -9.29 -0.48 9.81
CA ALA A 382 -8.52 -0.02 8.66
C ALA A 382 -9.16 1.18 7.94
N ALA A 383 -10.24 1.76 8.49
CA ALA A 383 -11.02 2.80 7.83
C ALA A 383 -10.22 4.07 7.48
N ASP A 384 -9.15 4.37 8.24
CA ASP A 384 -8.25 5.51 8.03
C ASP A 384 -7.44 5.45 6.72
N VAL A 385 -7.26 4.26 6.14
CA VAL A 385 -6.57 4.07 4.84
C VAL A 385 -7.53 3.71 3.71
N ARG A 386 -8.82 3.65 3.99
CA ARG A 386 -9.83 3.33 3.00
C ARG A 386 -10.01 4.50 2.03
N ARG A 387 -10.09 4.17 0.74
CA ARG A 387 -10.45 5.10 -0.34
C ARG A 387 -11.73 4.61 -1.03
N ASP A 388 -11.58 3.86 -2.08
CA ASP A 388 -12.62 3.32 -2.94
C ASP A 388 -12.74 1.79 -2.87
N GLN A 389 -11.96 1.16 -1.98
CA GLN A 389 -11.96 -0.30 -1.84
C GLN A 389 -13.34 -0.85 -1.50
N LYS A 390 -13.74 -1.86 -2.25
CA LYS A 390 -14.98 -2.60 -2.00
C LYS A 390 -14.82 -3.48 -0.77
N GLN A 391 -15.69 -3.32 0.21
CA GLN A 391 -15.64 -4.09 1.45
C GLN A 391 -16.57 -5.31 1.38
N HIS A 392 -16.02 -6.47 1.74
CA HIS A 392 -16.73 -7.74 1.86
C HIS A 392 -16.67 -8.20 3.31
N ARG A 393 -17.78 -8.02 4.04
CA ARG A 393 -17.88 -8.25 5.48
C ARG A 393 -18.37 -9.65 5.78
N PHE A 394 -17.66 -10.34 6.66
CA PHE A 394 -17.98 -11.68 7.12
C PHE A 394 -18.17 -11.70 8.64
N ALA A 395 -18.97 -12.63 9.14
CA ALA A 395 -19.14 -12.86 10.57
C ALA A 395 -18.00 -13.73 11.14
N LEU A 396 -17.90 -13.77 12.48
CA LEU A 396 -17.05 -14.76 13.17
C LEU A 396 -17.64 -16.16 12.97
N GLY A 397 -16.78 -17.14 12.70
CA GLY A 397 -17.18 -18.53 12.38
C GLY A 397 -17.27 -18.83 10.89
N GLU A 398 -17.16 -17.82 10.02
CA GLU A 398 -17.19 -17.95 8.55
C GLU A 398 -15.79 -17.88 7.93
N GLU A 399 -14.76 -18.32 8.66
CA GLU A 399 -13.36 -18.17 8.25
C GLU A 399 -13.07 -18.86 6.91
N THR A 400 -13.56 -20.08 6.72
CA THR A 400 -13.35 -20.86 5.48
C THR A 400 -14.02 -20.20 4.28
N GLU A 401 -15.26 -19.75 4.42
CA GLU A 401 -16.00 -19.06 3.36
C GLU A 401 -15.35 -17.72 3.00
N ARG A 402 -14.88 -17.00 3.99
CA ARG A 402 -14.15 -15.74 3.83
C ARG A 402 -12.88 -15.91 3.01
N VAL A 403 -12.08 -16.95 3.33
CA VAL A 403 -10.84 -17.24 2.60
C VAL A 403 -11.14 -17.68 1.17
N ARG A 404 -12.12 -18.59 0.98
CA ARG A 404 -12.53 -19.04 -0.35
C ARG A 404 -13.03 -17.89 -1.21
N TYR A 405 -13.80 -16.99 -0.63
CA TYR A 405 -14.29 -15.79 -1.30
C TYR A 405 -13.14 -14.85 -1.73
N ALA A 406 -12.17 -14.65 -0.85
CA ALA A 406 -11.00 -13.84 -1.16
C ALA A 406 -10.13 -14.44 -2.29
N LEU A 407 -9.92 -15.76 -2.27
CA LEU A 407 -9.22 -16.48 -3.33
C LEU A 407 -9.97 -16.40 -4.67
N ASN A 408 -11.31 -16.55 -4.67
CA ASN A 408 -12.11 -16.43 -5.89
C ASN A 408 -12.04 -15.02 -6.49
N LEU A 409 -12.14 -13.97 -5.68
CA LEU A 409 -11.97 -12.60 -6.17
C LEU A 409 -10.56 -12.38 -6.76
N ALA A 410 -9.52 -12.92 -6.11
CA ALA A 410 -8.17 -12.84 -6.65
C ALA A 410 -8.05 -13.64 -7.96
N ALA A 411 -8.69 -14.81 -8.07
CA ALA A 411 -8.73 -15.60 -9.30
C ALA A 411 -9.38 -14.85 -10.48
N GLU A 412 -10.31 -13.92 -10.20
CA GLU A 412 -10.87 -13.00 -11.20
C GLU A 412 -9.87 -11.91 -11.67
N GLY A 413 -8.62 -11.93 -11.19
CA GLY A 413 -7.59 -10.96 -11.55
C GLY A 413 -7.58 -9.70 -10.69
N ARG A 414 -8.28 -9.70 -9.56
CA ARG A 414 -8.35 -8.57 -8.63
C ARG A 414 -7.18 -8.57 -7.65
N THR A 415 -6.89 -7.41 -7.10
CA THR A 415 -5.99 -7.25 -5.95
C THR A 415 -6.82 -7.23 -4.68
N VAL A 416 -6.70 -8.26 -3.85
CA VAL A 416 -7.54 -8.50 -2.67
C VAL A 416 -6.70 -8.41 -1.40
N ALA A 417 -7.18 -7.69 -0.39
CA ALA A 417 -6.63 -7.73 0.96
C ALA A 417 -7.54 -8.57 1.88
N LEU A 418 -7.06 -9.72 2.33
CA LEU A 418 -7.68 -10.50 3.39
C LEU A 418 -7.16 -10.01 4.73
N ILE A 419 -8.03 -9.34 5.50
CA ILE A 419 -7.64 -8.51 6.64
C ILE A 419 -7.89 -9.25 7.96
N SER A 420 -6.87 -9.27 8.82
CA SER A 420 -6.95 -9.80 10.18
C SER A 420 -6.29 -8.86 11.19
N SER A 421 -6.70 -8.94 12.47
CA SER A 421 -6.02 -8.26 13.57
C SER A 421 -4.74 -9.01 13.96
N GLY A 422 -3.77 -8.31 14.53
CA GLY A 422 -2.49 -8.88 14.93
C GLY A 422 -1.61 -9.24 13.74
N ASP A 423 -0.98 -10.40 13.81
CA ASP A 423 -0.18 -11.01 12.75
C ASP A 423 -0.98 -12.14 12.07
N PRO A 424 -1.05 -12.20 10.73
CA PRO A 424 -1.87 -13.17 10.02
C PRO A 424 -1.33 -14.61 10.10
N GLY A 425 -0.06 -14.80 10.46
CA GLY A 425 0.57 -16.11 10.65
C GLY A 425 0.43 -16.68 12.07
N ILE A 426 -0.09 -15.90 13.03
CA ILE A 426 -0.20 -16.35 14.44
C ILE A 426 -1.66 -16.58 14.81
N TYR A 427 -2.11 -17.85 14.69
CA TYR A 427 -3.49 -18.28 14.97
C TYR A 427 -4.55 -17.47 14.20
N ALA A 428 -4.23 -17.09 12.95
CA ALA A 428 -5.04 -16.24 12.09
C ALA A 428 -5.17 -16.79 10.66
N MET A 429 -5.51 -15.95 9.68
CA MET A 429 -5.97 -16.37 8.36
C MET A 429 -4.92 -17.01 7.45
N ALA A 430 -3.61 -16.74 7.63
CA ALA A 430 -2.60 -17.19 6.67
C ALA A 430 -2.56 -18.72 6.55
N THR A 431 -2.58 -19.43 7.67
CA THR A 431 -2.58 -20.91 7.67
C THR A 431 -3.78 -21.46 6.89
N LEU A 432 -4.98 -20.90 7.12
CA LEU A 432 -6.20 -21.36 6.46
C LEU A 432 -6.16 -21.12 4.94
N VAL A 433 -5.53 -20.04 4.48
CA VAL A 433 -5.34 -19.80 3.03
C VAL A 433 -4.52 -20.94 2.42
N PHE A 434 -3.37 -21.28 3.02
CA PHE A 434 -2.52 -22.34 2.50
C PHE A 434 -3.16 -23.72 2.62
N GLU A 435 -3.92 -24.01 3.70
CA GLU A 435 -4.66 -25.25 3.84
C GLU A 435 -5.75 -25.41 2.77
N LEU A 436 -6.43 -24.30 2.37
CA LEU A 436 -7.42 -24.34 1.29
C LEU A 436 -6.75 -24.54 -0.08
N LEU A 437 -5.67 -23.82 -0.34
CA LEU A 437 -4.90 -23.98 -1.58
C LEU A 437 -4.40 -25.43 -1.75
N GLU A 438 -3.93 -26.07 -0.69
CA GLU A 438 -3.47 -27.48 -0.72
C GLU A 438 -4.65 -28.46 -0.86
N ARG A 439 -5.71 -28.29 -0.05
CA ARG A 439 -6.79 -29.25 0.06
C ARG A 439 -7.78 -29.19 -1.09
N GLU A 440 -8.15 -27.98 -1.52
CA GLU A 440 -9.15 -27.81 -2.59
C GLU A 440 -8.49 -27.73 -3.97
N ALA A 441 -7.25 -27.27 -4.05
CA ALA A 441 -6.38 -27.26 -5.23
C ALA A 441 -7.11 -26.81 -6.53
N GLN A 442 -7.97 -25.78 -6.43
CA GLN A 442 -8.75 -25.30 -7.57
C GLN A 442 -7.81 -24.73 -8.64
N PRO A 443 -7.93 -25.13 -9.91
CA PRO A 443 -7.03 -24.65 -10.99
C PRO A 443 -7.05 -23.12 -11.14
N GLU A 444 -8.19 -22.48 -10.88
CA GLU A 444 -8.39 -21.03 -10.99
C GLU A 444 -7.56 -20.26 -9.94
N TRP A 445 -7.22 -20.90 -8.81
CA TRP A 445 -6.39 -20.28 -7.78
C TRP A 445 -4.88 -20.38 -8.05
N ALA A 446 -4.48 -21.33 -8.92
CA ALA A 446 -3.06 -21.56 -9.21
C ALA A 446 -2.29 -20.31 -9.69
N PRO A 447 -2.88 -19.40 -10.51
CA PRO A 447 -2.19 -18.20 -10.96
C PRO A 447 -2.14 -17.07 -9.92
N VAL A 448 -2.89 -17.16 -8.82
CA VAL A 448 -3.00 -16.08 -7.83
C VAL A 448 -1.68 -15.87 -7.11
N ALA A 449 -1.17 -14.65 -7.13
CA ALA A 449 -0.02 -14.27 -6.31
C ALA A 449 -0.47 -14.09 -4.85
N VAL A 450 0.05 -14.92 -3.94
CA VAL A 450 -0.27 -14.85 -2.51
C VAL A 450 0.90 -14.27 -1.73
N SER A 451 0.65 -13.24 -0.93
CA SER A 451 1.66 -12.61 -0.08
C SER A 451 1.13 -12.47 1.35
N VAL A 452 1.94 -12.88 2.32
CA VAL A 452 1.65 -12.68 3.74
C VAL A 452 2.33 -11.40 4.21
N VAL A 453 1.53 -10.45 4.67
CA VAL A 453 2.00 -9.13 5.13
C VAL A 453 1.94 -9.11 6.66
N PRO A 454 3.10 -9.01 7.35
CA PRO A 454 3.16 -9.18 8.79
C PRO A 454 2.51 -8.02 9.55
N GLY A 455 2.01 -8.31 10.75
CA GLY A 455 1.52 -7.34 11.71
C GLY A 455 2.09 -7.56 13.11
N ILE A 456 2.03 -6.56 13.96
CA ILE A 456 2.42 -6.71 15.36
C ILE A 456 1.41 -7.62 16.07
N SER A 457 1.85 -8.79 16.53
CA SER A 457 0.97 -9.73 17.23
C SER A 457 0.55 -9.23 18.61
N ALA A 458 -0.57 -9.71 19.12
CA ALA A 458 -1.04 -9.37 20.47
C ALA A 458 0.00 -9.70 21.54
N MET A 459 0.77 -10.77 21.38
CA MET A 459 1.84 -11.16 22.29
C MET A 459 2.96 -10.11 22.34
N HIS A 460 3.44 -9.67 21.17
CA HIS A 460 4.49 -8.64 21.09
C HIS A 460 3.99 -7.29 21.60
N ALA A 461 2.75 -6.94 21.29
CA ALA A 461 2.12 -5.72 21.77
C ALA A 461 2.00 -5.72 23.32
N ALA A 462 1.54 -6.83 23.91
CA ALA A 462 1.46 -6.97 25.36
C ALA A 462 2.84 -6.87 26.03
N ALA A 463 3.84 -7.54 25.45
CA ALA A 463 5.20 -7.49 25.97
C ALA A 463 5.79 -6.07 25.93
N ALA A 464 5.59 -5.34 24.82
CA ALA A 464 6.07 -3.96 24.67
C ALA A 464 5.40 -2.98 25.66
N ARG A 465 4.13 -3.21 26.03
CA ARG A 465 3.41 -2.36 26.97
C ARG A 465 3.83 -2.56 28.41
N ILE A 466 4.31 -3.76 28.77
CA ILE A 466 4.60 -4.11 30.18
C ILE A 466 6.09 -4.23 30.48
N GLY A 467 6.96 -4.16 29.47
CA GLY A 467 8.41 -4.27 29.67
C GLY A 467 9.07 -5.27 28.72
N ALA A 468 9.70 -6.31 29.27
CA ALA A 468 10.40 -7.34 28.48
C ALA A 468 10.15 -8.76 29.02
N PRO A 469 8.89 -9.21 29.16
CA PRO A 469 8.60 -10.57 29.66
C PRO A 469 9.14 -11.65 28.70
N LEU A 470 9.19 -11.39 27.39
CA LEU A 470 9.70 -12.27 26.35
C LEU A 470 11.23 -12.18 26.16
N GLY A 471 11.96 -11.67 27.16
CA GLY A 471 13.41 -11.48 27.10
C GLY A 471 14.22 -12.78 27.14
N HIS A 472 13.61 -13.90 27.42
CA HIS A 472 14.18 -15.26 27.41
C HIS A 472 13.32 -16.18 26.53
N ASP A 473 13.56 -17.51 26.58
CA ASP A 473 12.79 -18.47 25.78
C ASP A 473 11.31 -18.42 26.09
N PHE A 474 10.50 -18.37 25.03
CA PHE A 474 9.05 -18.28 25.13
C PHE A 474 8.35 -19.18 24.11
N CYS A 475 7.07 -19.45 24.35
CA CYS A 475 6.20 -20.13 23.40
C CYS A 475 4.79 -19.51 23.38
N ALA A 476 4.09 -19.71 22.28
CA ALA A 476 2.67 -19.35 22.14
C ALA A 476 1.83 -20.63 22.11
N ILE A 477 0.74 -20.64 22.88
CA ILE A 477 -0.20 -21.78 22.96
C ILE A 477 -1.63 -21.24 22.84
N SER A 478 -2.38 -21.75 21.85
CA SER A 478 -3.82 -21.49 21.79
C SER A 478 -4.57 -22.48 22.68
N LEU A 479 -5.47 -21.95 23.52
CA LEU A 479 -6.35 -22.77 24.33
C LEU A 479 -7.69 -23.10 23.61
N SER A 480 -7.76 -22.86 22.28
CA SER A 480 -8.90 -23.24 21.47
C SER A 480 -8.85 -24.73 21.14
N ASP A 481 -9.88 -25.46 21.59
CA ASP A 481 -10.09 -26.89 21.31
C ASP A 481 -11.01 -27.14 20.09
N LEU A 482 -11.28 -26.10 19.30
CA LEU A 482 -12.08 -26.23 18.09
C LEU A 482 -11.36 -27.02 16.99
N LEU A 483 -10.06 -26.80 16.86
CA LEU A 483 -9.22 -27.44 15.82
C LEU A 483 -8.15 -28.35 16.41
N THR A 484 -7.84 -28.21 17.70
CA THR A 484 -6.77 -28.99 18.37
C THR A 484 -7.37 -29.78 19.53
N PRO A 485 -7.21 -31.10 19.58
CA PRO A 485 -7.73 -31.90 20.70
C PRO A 485 -7.19 -31.42 22.06
N THR A 486 -8.07 -31.40 23.07
CA THR A 486 -7.74 -30.97 24.44
C THR A 486 -6.52 -31.71 25.01
N SER A 487 -6.34 -33.01 24.70
CA SER A 487 -5.18 -33.82 25.14
C SER A 487 -3.87 -33.26 24.60
N VAL A 488 -3.83 -32.83 23.34
CA VAL A 488 -2.65 -32.22 22.70
C VAL A 488 -2.33 -30.86 23.33
N ILE A 489 -3.36 -30.04 23.61
CA ILE A 489 -3.17 -28.75 24.29
C ILE A 489 -2.56 -28.98 25.68
N LYS A 490 -3.07 -29.93 26.45
CA LYS A 490 -2.52 -30.30 27.78
C LYS A 490 -1.08 -30.78 27.69
N GLN A 491 -0.75 -31.63 26.70
CA GLN A 491 0.61 -32.10 26.48
C GLN A 491 1.59 -30.93 26.20
N ARG A 492 1.18 -29.97 25.37
CA ARG A 492 1.97 -28.75 25.08
C ARG A 492 2.16 -27.89 26.32
N LEU A 493 1.13 -27.76 27.17
CA LEU A 493 1.23 -27.03 28.44
C LEU A 493 2.21 -27.69 29.41
N HIS A 494 2.19 -29.03 29.54
CA HIS A 494 3.16 -29.77 30.36
C HIS A 494 4.60 -29.58 29.83
N ALA A 495 4.81 -29.69 28.52
CA ALA A 495 6.14 -29.51 27.92
C ALA A 495 6.66 -28.07 28.15
N ALA A 496 5.81 -27.06 27.97
CA ALA A 496 6.17 -25.66 28.23
C ALA A 496 6.43 -25.38 29.70
N ALA A 497 5.71 -26.03 30.61
CA ALA A 497 5.93 -25.95 32.04
C ALA A 497 7.28 -26.55 32.45
N GLN A 498 7.60 -27.75 31.97
CA GLN A 498 8.87 -28.44 32.22
C GLN A 498 10.07 -27.69 31.64
N GLY A 499 9.92 -27.09 30.43
CA GLY A 499 10.96 -26.29 29.79
C GLY A 499 11.11 -24.88 30.38
N ASP A 500 10.30 -24.51 31.35
CA ASP A 500 10.27 -23.18 32.00
C ASP A 500 10.17 -21.99 31.02
N PHE A 501 9.42 -22.16 29.91
CA PHE A 501 9.19 -21.11 28.94
C PHE A 501 8.27 -20.00 29.49
N VAL A 502 8.48 -18.76 29.07
CA VAL A 502 7.42 -17.75 29.15
C VAL A 502 6.33 -18.14 28.17
N ILE A 503 5.06 -18.14 28.58
CA ILE A 503 3.96 -18.66 27.78
C ILE A 503 2.98 -17.54 27.42
N ALA A 504 2.74 -17.36 26.12
CA ALA A 504 1.65 -16.53 25.62
C ALA A 504 0.42 -17.40 25.31
N LEU A 505 -0.65 -17.26 26.10
CA LEU A 505 -1.91 -17.97 25.86
C LEU A 505 -2.82 -17.13 24.95
N TYR A 506 -3.15 -17.68 23.79
CA TYR A 506 -4.15 -17.18 22.86
C TYR A 506 -5.48 -17.90 23.07
N ASN A 507 -6.57 -17.21 22.77
CA ASN A 507 -7.94 -17.73 22.94
C ASN A 507 -8.17 -18.32 24.35
N PRO A 508 -7.77 -17.63 25.43
CA PRO A 508 -7.69 -18.21 26.76
C PRO A 508 -9.04 -18.68 27.29
N VAL A 509 -10.12 -17.97 26.92
CA VAL A 509 -11.50 -18.32 27.29
C VAL A 509 -12.46 -18.03 26.14
N SER A 510 -13.63 -18.68 26.16
CA SER A 510 -14.80 -18.29 25.36
C SER A 510 -16.06 -18.44 26.23
N ARG A 511 -17.22 -17.99 25.73
CA ARG A 511 -18.51 -18.12 26.45
C ARG A 511 -18.80 -19.55 26.93
N LYS A 512 -18.30 -20.57 26.22
CA LYS A 512 -18.55 -22.00 26.51
C LYS A 512 -17.29 -22.74 27.02
N ARG A 513 -16.11 -22.10 27.02
CA ARG A 513 -14.83 -22.75 27.24
C ARG A 513 -13.96 -21.96 28.21
N VAL A 514 -13.95 -22.40 29.45
CA VAL A 514 -13.17 -21.81 30.55
C VAL A 514 -12.24 -22.82 31.24
N ALA A 515 -12.54 -24.12 31.13
CA ALA A 515 -11.84 -25.17 31.87
C ALA A 515 -10.35 -25.31 31.51
N LEU A 516 -9.98 -25.06 30.25
CA LEU A 516 -8.58 -25.18 29.80
C LEU A 516 -7.68 -24.13 30.43
N LEU A 517 -8.16 -22.92 30.70
CA LEU A 517 -7.37 -21.91 31.42
C LEU A 517 -7.08 -22.36 32.86
N VAL A 518 -8.08 -22.90 33.56
CA VAL A 518 -7.89 -23.47 34.91
C VAL A 518 -6.89 -24.62 34.86
N THR A 519 -7.02 -25.53 33.90
CA THR A 519 -6.07 -26.62 33.69
C THR A 519 -4.64 -26.09 33.43
N ALA A 520 -4.48 -25.06 32.59
CA ALA A 520 -3.19 -24.45 32.29
C ALA A 520 -2.56 -23.87 33.60
N ARG A 521 -3.33 -23.11 34.40
CA ARG A 521 -2.87 -22.59 35.69
C ARG A 521 -2.42 -23.73 36.61
N ASP A 522 -3.24 -24.76 36.76
CA ASP A 522 -2.96 -25.86 37.67
C ASP A 522 -1.71 -26.65 37.25
N ILE A 523 -1.51 -26.92 35.96
CA ILE A 523 -0.28 -27.54 35.43
C ILE A 523 0.93 -26.67 35.81
N LEU A 524 0.87 -25.35 35.56
CA LEU A 524 1.98 -24.45 35.74
C LEU A 524 2.34 -24.26 37.22
N ARG A 525 1.36 -24.28 38.15
CA ARG A 525 1.59 -24.22 39.60
C ARG A 525 2.43 -25.37 40.16
N HIS A 526 2.51 -26.51 39.47
CA HIS A 526 3.41 -27.62 39.86
C HIS A 526 4.88 -27.37 39.50
N HIS A 527 5.15 -26.38 38.63
CA HIS A 527 6.49 -26.12 38.11
C HIS A 527 7.00 -24.71 38.43
N ARG A 528 6.15 -23.83 38.92
CA ARG A 528 6.46 -22.39 39.14
C ARG A 528 5.91 -21.92 40.50
N PRO A 529 6.56 -20.92 41.12
CA PRO A 529 6.04 -20.26 42.29
C PRO A 529 4.62 -19.67 42.07
N PRO A 530 3.72 -19.72 43.04
CA PRO A 530 2.37 -19.17 42.91
C PRO A 530 2.35 -17.66 42.64
N GLU A 531 3.39 -16.93 43.07
CA GLU A 531 3.60 -15.50 42.83
C GLU A 531 4.18 -15.17 41.43
N THR A 532 4.45 -16.17 40.56
CA THR A 532 4.93 -15.95 39.20
C THR A 532 4.05 -14.90 38.50
N PRO A 533 4.66 -13.83 37.91
CA PRO A 533 3.90 -12.77 37.27
C PRO A 533 3.12 -13.27 36.06
N VAL A 534 1.85 -12.85 35.97
CA VAL A 534 0.95 -13.08 34.83
C VAL A 534 0.43 -11.73 34.36
N VAL A 535 0.61 -11.44 33.09
CA VAL A 535 0.11 -10.22 32.44
C VAL A 535 -1.20 -10.53 31.72
N LEU A 536 -2.24 -9.81 32.08
CA LEU A 536 -3.52 -9.80 31.38
C LEU A 536 -3.57 -8.54 30.51
N ALA A 537 -3.46 -8.71 29.20
CA ALA A 537 -3.47 -7.61 28.26
C ALA A 537 -4.72 -7.69 27.39
N ARG A 538 -5.65 -6.79 27.62
CA ARG A 538 -6.96 -6.74 27.00
C ARG A 538 -7.05 -5.57 26.03
N ASN A 539 -7.60 -5.82 24.87
CA ASN A 539 -8.01 -4.81 23.89
C ASN A 539 -6.88 -3.87 23.47
N LEU A 540 -5.66 -4.41 23.32
CA LEU A 540 -4.45 -3.65 23.04
C LEU A 540 -4.59 -2.77 21.79
N GLY A 541 -4.09 -1.54 21.88
CA GLY A 541 -4.16 -0.56 20.82
C GLY A 541 -5.57 -0.05 20.49
N ARG A 542 -6.52 -0.18 21.41
CA ARG A 542 -7.91 0.27 21.27
C ARG A 542 -8.31 1.15 22.46
N PRO A 543 -9.42 1.93 22.36
CA PRO A 543 -9.81 2.87 23.42
C PRO A 543 -9.93 2.27 24.84
N ASP A 544 -10.35 1.01 24.92
CA ASP A 544 -10.53 0.30 26.20
C ASP A 544 -9.34 -0.62 26.53
N GLU A 545 -8.12 -0.23 26.13
CA GLU A 545 -6.90 -0.97 26.46
C GLU A 545 -6.71 -1.06 27.98
N THR A 546 -6.53 -2.28 28.48
CA THR A 546 -6.19 -2.49 29.90
C THR A 546 -5.05 -3.49 30.04
N LEU A 547 -4.13 -3.18 30.97
CA LEU A 547 -3.04 -4.05 31.37
C LEU A 547 -3.11 -4.28 32.87
N ARG A 548 -3.03 -5.53 33.27
CA ARG A 548 -3.00 -5.93 34.70
C ARG A 548 -1.91 -6.96 34.90
N VAL A 549 -1.15 -6.81 35.97
CA VAL A 549 -0.23 -7.84 36.45
C VAL A 549 -0.84 -8.47 37.68
N ILE A 550 -0.96 -9.78 37.65
CA ILE A 550 -1.45 -10.60 38.75
C ILE A 550 -0.47 -11.73 39.01
N SER A 551 -0.65 -12.47 40.11
CA SER A 551 0.10 -13.70 40.35
C SER A 551 -0.50 -14.89 39.59
N LEU A 552 0.27 -15.95 39.38
CA LEU A 552 -0.21 -17.21 38.79
C LEU A 552 -1.35 -17.83 39.60
N GLU A 553 -1.32 -17.64 40.92
CA GLU A 553 -2.36 -18.13 41.84
C GLU A 553 -3.69 -17.40 41.63
N GLU A 554 -3.65 -16.12 41.32
CA GLU A 554 -4.83 -15.28 41.08
C GLU A 554 -5.46 -15.48 39.69
N LEU A 555 -4.80 -16.22 38.78
CA LEU A 555 -5.28 -16.42 37.42
C LEU A 555 -6.62 -17.18 37.42
N ARG A 556 -7.69 -16.53 37.00
CA ARG A 556 -9.07 -17.06 36.94
C ARG A 556 -9.80 -16.64 35.66
N PRO A 557 -10.73 -17.48 35.17
CA PRO A 557 -11.49 -17.16 33.98
C PRO A 557 -12.30 -15.86 34.07
N GLU A 558 -12.76 -15.49 35.24
CA GLU A 558 -13.61 -14.30 35.47
C GLU A 558 -12.86 -12.97 35.23
N LEU A 559 -11.53 -13.01 35.21
CA LEU A 559 -10.67 -11.85 34.93
C LEU A 559 -10.39 -11.64 33.44
N ILE A 560 -10.84 -12.53 32.57
CA ILE A 560 -10.39 -12.67 31.18
C ILE A 560 -11.58 -12.80 30.24
N ASP A 561 -11.48 -12.18 29.08
CA ASP A 561 -12.44 -12.33 27.99
C ASP A 561 -11.73 -12.74 26.67
N MET A 562 -12.50 -12.81 25.58
CA MET A 562 -11.97 -13.18 24.25
C MET A 562 -11.04 -12.13 23.64
N LEU A 563 -10.99 -10.91 24.18
CA LEU A 563 -10.13 -9.81 23.71
C LEU A 563 -8.81 -9.75 24.50
N THR A 564 -8.56 -10.74 25.36
CA THR A 564 -7.41 -10.77 26.26
C THR A 564 -6.35 -11.76 25.77
N VAL A 565 -5.10 -11.33 25.67
CA VAL A 565 -3.93 -12.20 25.61
C VAL A 565 -3.32 -12.32 27.02
N VAL A 566 -2.89 -13.52 27.39
CA VAL A 566 -2.32 -13.79 28.71
C VAL A 566 -0.85 -14.15 28.56
N LEU A 567 0.06 -13.40 29.19
CA LEU A 567 1.47 -13.76 29.25
C LEU A 567 1.78 -14.29 30.65
N ILE A 568 2.24 -15.54 30.73
CA ILE A 568 2.61 -16.18 32.00
C ILE A 568 4.13 -16.26 32.05
N GLY A 569 4.73 -15.66 33.07
CA GLY A 569 6.18 -15.65 33.27
C GLY A 569 6.78 -17.05 33.49
N SER A 570 8.08 -17.19 33.28
CA SER A 570 8.87 -18.34 33.72
C SER A 570 9.18 -18.25 35.23
N SER A 571 9.84 -19.25 35.81
CA SER A 571 10.32 -19.18 37.18
C SER A 571 11.27 -18.00 37.47
N GLN A 572 11.91 -17.46 36.43
CA GLN A 572 12.86 -16.34 36.49
C GLN A 572 12.22 -14.98 36.24
N THR A 573 10.98 -14.93 35.77
CA THR A 573 10.30 -13.67 35.45
C THR A 573 10.07 -12.83 36.72
N ARG A 574 10.31 -11.54 36.63
CA ARG A 574 10.25 -10.58 37.71
C ARG A 574 9.26 -9.47 37.42
N HIS A 575 8.60 -9.01 38.46
CA HIS A 575 7.79 -7.81 38.45
C HIS A 575 8.50 -6.73 39.26
N LEU A 576 8.79 -5.58 38.64
CA LEU A 576 9.36 -4.40 39.27
C LEU A 576 8.24 -3.38 39.48
N PRO A 577 7.93 -2.99 40.70
CA PRO A 577 6.96 -1.95 40.97
C PRO A 577 7.37 -0.62 40.32
N SER A 578 6.40 0.11 39.74
CA SER A 578 6.59 1.47 39.23
C SER A 578 5.70 2.44 40.00
N PRO A 579 6.13 3.70 40.20
CA PRO A 579 5.30 4.74 40.78
C PRO A 579 3.97 4.97 40.02
N ASP A 580 3.92 4.62 38.73
CA ASP A 580 2.78 4.84 37.86
C ASP A 580 1.73 3.69 37.88
N GLY A 581 1.93 2.68 38.73
CA GLY A 581 0.93 1.67 39.14
C GLY A 581 1.09 0.28 38.51
N ALA A 582 1.34 0.12 37.20
CA ALA A 582 1.40 -1.21 36.54
C ALA A 582 2.73 -1.94 36.78
N GLY A 583 3.83 -1.20 36.97
CA GLY A 583 5.19 -1.75 37.05
C GLY A 583 5.71 -2.31 35.73
N TRP A 584 6.90 -2.94 35.82
CA TRP A 584 7.56 -3.56 34.68
C TRP A 584 7.69 -5.07 34.90
N VAL A 585 7.31 -5.86 33.90
CA VAL A 585 7.52 -7.31 33.90
C VAL A 585 8.64 -7.64 32.93
N TYR A 586 9.65 -8.39 33.36
CA TYR A 586 10.75 -8.81 32.51
C TYR A 586 11.28 -10.20 32.92
N THR A 587 11.88 -10.89 31.95
CA THR A 587 12.57 -12.18 32.19
C THR A 587 14.07 -11.99 31.97
N PRO A 588 14.92 -12.19 33.02
CA PRO A 588 16.37 -11.97 32.91
C PRO A 588 17.04 -12.91 31.94
N ARG A 589 17.97 -12.42 31.13
CA ARG A 589 18.84 -13.23 30.23
C ARG A 589 20.16 -13.67 30.89
N GLY A 590 20.37 -13.37 32.18
CA GLY A 590 21.57 -13.78 32.90
C GLY A 590 22.77 -12.83 32.74
N TYR A 591 22.59 -11.58 32.29
CA TYR A 591 23.69 -10.60 32.20
C TYR A 591 24.42 -10.38 33.51
N ALA A 592 23.73 -10.42 34.66
CA ALA A 592 24.33 -10.32 35.98
C ALA A 592 25.29 -11.45 36.33
N ARG A 593 25.11 -12.66 35.80
CA ARG A 593 26.05 -13.79 36.00
C ARG A 593 27.33 -13.60 35.20
N LYS A 594 27.28 -12.96 34.02
CA LYS A 594 28.42 -12.69 33.17
C LYS A 594 29.36 -11.62 33.76
N SER A 595 28.82 -10.65 34.47
CA SER A 595 29.62 -9.63 35.20
C SER A 595 30.28 -10.17 36.47
N ALA A 596 29.69 -11.21 37.09
CA ALA A 596 30.30 -11.86 38.27
C ALA A 596 31.39 -12.88 37.91
N SER A 597 31.38 -13.47 36.70
CA SER A 597 32.41 -14.41 36.22
C SER A 597 33.65 -13.72 35.65
N GLY A 598 33.63 -12.40 35.50
CA GLY A 598 34.79 -11.58 35.05
C GLY A 598 35.69 -11.10 36.20
N SER A 599 35.29 -11.27 37.48
CA SER A 599 36.12 -11.05 38.68
C SER A 599 36.13 -12.35 39.49
N GLY A 600 37.22 -13.09 39.42
CA GLY A 600 37.36 -14.38 40.06
C GLY A 600 37.01 -14.35 41.56
N GLY A 601 36.24 -15.33 42.03
CA GLY A 601 36.06 -15.64 43.43
C GLY A 601 34.61 -15.93 43.86
N ASP A 602 34.38 -17.19 44.04
CA ASP A 602 33.55 -17.87 45.05
C ASP A 602 32.03 -17.68 45.13
N SER A 603 31.46 -18.82 45.35
CA SER A 603 30.10 -19.28 45.49
C SER A 603 29.26 -18.60 46.56
N SER A 604 27.93 -18.79 46.39
CA SER A 604 26.83 -18.62 47.35
C SER A 604 26.30 -17.19 47.58
N LEU A 605 25.29 -16.82 46.80
CA LEU A 605 24.33 -15.78 47.19
C LEU A 605 22.94 -16.12 46.67
N THR A 606 22.23 -16.93 47.46
CA THR A 606 20.78 -16.81 47.63
C THR A 606 20.55 -15.58 48.51
N ALA A 607 20.27 -14.42 47.91
CA ALA A 607 19.85 -13.24 48.63
C ALA A 607 18.62 -12.62 47.94
N ALA A 608 17.55 -12.51 48.72
CA ALA A 608 16.34 -11.77 48.39
C ALA A 608 16.66 -10.31 48.02
N PRO A 609 15.87 -9.67 47.13
CA PRO A 609 16.14 -8.31 46.69
C PRO A 609 15.95 -7.31 47.84
N LYS A 610 16.98 -6.53 48.15
CA LYS A 610 16.88 -5.36 49.02
C LYS A 610 15.99 -4.31 48.35
N ALA A 611 14.98 -3.83 49.08
CA ALA A 611 14.18 -2.67 48.69
C ALA A 611 15.08 -1.44 48.45
N LEU A 612 14.87 -0.76 47.34
CA LEU A 612 15.49 0.53 47.06
C LEU A 612 14.96 1.60 48.02
N PRO A 613 15.81 2.48 48.58
CA PRO A 613 15.36 3.53 49.48
C PRO A 613 14.49 4.55 48.72
N ALA A 614 13.42 4.97 49.38
CA ALA A 614 12.53 6.01 48.90
C ALA A 614 13.28 7.33 48.68
N HIS A 615 13.38 7.79 47.45
CA HIS A 615 13.88 9.13 47.14
C HIS A 615 12.78 10.16 47.41
N ASN A 616 13.01 11.04 48.37
CA ASN A 616 12.22 12.23 48.65
C ASN A 616 12.13 13.13 47.39
N ALA A 617 10.92 13.35 46.95
CA ALA A 617 10.59 14.28 45.87
C ALA A 617 10.72 15.73 46.37
N THR A 618 11.83 16.39 46.06
CA THR A 618 11.94 17.85 46.16
C THR A 618 11.63 18.45 44.77
N ARG A 619 10.53 19.19 44.71
CA ARG A 619 10.14 20.02 43.58
C ARG A 619 11.30 20.94 43.14
N ARG A 620 11.82 20.77 41.92
CA ARG A 620 12.63 21.78 41.23
C ARG A 620 11.85 22.43 40.12
N LYS A 621 11.67 23.75 40.24
CA LYS A 621 11.12 24.64 39.23
C LYS A 621 12.05 24.64 37.98
N HIS A 622 11.51 24.42 36.81
CA HIS A 622 12.23 24.61 35.54
C HIS A 622 12.41 26.11 35.27
N THR A 623 13.66 26.55 35.26
CA THR A 623 14.09 27.78 34.58
C THR A 623 14.76 27.36 33.29
N ALA A 624 14.29 27.92 32.19
CA ALA A 624 14.85 27.74 30.86
C ALA A 624 16.29 28.28 30.79
N ARG A 625 17.22 27.50 30.26
CA ARG A 625 18.52 27.96 29.80
C ARG A 625 18.74 27.58 28.33
N SER A 626 18.99 28.62 27.57
CA SER A 626 19.41 28.66 26.16
C SER A 626 20.67 27.84 25.90
N VAL A 627 20.72 27.12 24.81
CA VAL A 627 21.88 26.42 24.27
C VAL A 627 22.51 27.30 23.18
N PRO A 628 23.84 27.48 23.15
CA PRO A 628 24.53 28.27 22.11
C PRO A 628 24.72 27.45 20.83
N GLN A 629 24.56 28.15 19.71
CA GLN A 629 24.93 27.67 18.37
C GLN A 629 26.48 27.55 18.28
N THR A 630 26.94 26.43 17.71
CA THR A 630 28.30 26.36 17.14
C THR A 630 28.20 25.92 15.68
N ARG A 631 28.80 26.78 14.81
CA ARG A 631 29.03 26.55 13.39
C ARG A 631 30.04 25.40 13.19
N VAL A 632 29.83 24.55 12.25
CA VAL A 632 30.64 24.30 11.04
C VAL A 632 29.72 23.64 10.01
#